data_f05179e097c492ad0127be41b44dd840
#
_entry.id   f05179e097c492ad0127be41b44dd840
#
_cell.length_a   1.000
_cell.length_b   1.000
_cell.length_c   1.000
_cell.angle_alpha   90.00
_cell.angle_beta   90.00
_cell.angle_gamma   90.00
#
_symmetry.space_group_name_H-M   'P 1'
#
loop_
_entity.id
_entity.type
_entity.pdbx_description
1 polymer ?
#
loop_
_entity_poly.entity_id
_entity_poly.type
_entity_poly.pdbx_seq_one_letter_code
_entity_poly.pdbx_strand_id
1 'polypeptide(L)'
;MRHLLYATRQTYETAILIKEAALLPSEIERNYIDPITISGYSKENLIVFTLDYQPNNKAPVGHCKAYLLGQLLPALKKLGTKFIYCADSNYFKVLTKNTKAEAQLGYVLPCAIDGYTDMKVILGVNYQALTYNPNQADKLNLSIGTLTSQLSGQYKALGSDIIKWASYPKTEAEIEKAFAEIMTWDEIAVDTETFSLHPLKAGLGTIAFSKDITGGFGFQCDLIQQEGENVRIFNTMFRHRLRKFFEEYNGKVIWHRAAYDLKVMIYNLYMADPLDNAGLLEGLEVFTKNLDDTLLIAYLATNSTAGNELGLKTLAHEFAGHWAKDDISNILAIPLPELLQYNVVDTMSTMYVKNKYYPIMVRDGQKRIYQEQFLPSLKTIIQIELSGLPLIPDKVKEARKELENGMFAAIQLMRGTKFVKAAERVIQQRAMEAANAKLKTKQHPIEHFSHMQLNPGSNQQVAILLYEVMKLPIIERTKTKQPSAAADTIDKLIYHAKTQESKALLQALIDYNKVAKILSSFIPAFEAAFDKGNGRAYLHGNFNLGGTLSGRLSSSDPNLQNLPSGSKFGKLVKKCFAAPHGWIFAGADFNALEDRINALLTQDPNKIKVFTDGYDPHSMRTYAYWPEKFKHLPNTVEGINRIQEEFKTERSDSKPVSFALQYLGTWMTLVKNCGFSPEESKRIEDNFHKLYEVSGKWVKGKIEQATKDGYGTGAFGLRIRTPLLAKSVLGSSKTLREAEAEGRSLGNAISGQSYGLLTNRAVNEFMQRVWASKFRNDIIPVALIHDAIYVLIRNNPAAVKFANDNLIECMAWKGLPEIADPRVPLPANLDLYWPNWATPITLENNLSEDEIKQAVTAALEARKAA
;
A
#
# COMPACT_ATOMS: atom_id res chain seq x y z
N MET A 1 -4.03 -31.07 -28.46
CA MET A 1 -2.69 -30.44 -28.29
C MET A 1 -2.29 -29.80 -29.59
N ARG A 2 -2.29 -28.46 -29.68
CA ARG A 2 -1.83 -27.70 -30.85
C ARG A 2 -0.33 -27.45 -30.73
N HIS A 3 0.34 -27.28 -31.85
CA HIS A 3 1.79 -27.02 -31.87
C HIS A 3 2.17 -26.13 -33.07
N LEU A 4 3.35 -25.52 -32.96
CA LEU A 4 3.98 -24.72 -34.01
C LEU A 4 5.39 -25.26 -34.22
N LEU A 5 5.76 -25.48 -35.51
CA LEU A 5 7.05 -25.99 -35.97
C LEU A 5 7.70 -24.98 -36.87
N TYR A 6 9.02 -24.90 -36.87
CA TYR A 6 9.84 -24.11 -37.79
C TYR A 6 10.59 -24.95 -38.82
N ALA A 7 10.62 -26.26 -38.61
CA ALA A 7 11.08 -27.27 -39.59
C ALA A 7 10.43 -28.61 -39.25
N THR A 8 10.27 -29.50 -40.22
CA THR A 8 9.81 -30.88 -39.97
C THR A 8 11.03 -31.74 -39.63
N ARG A 9 11.16 -32.17 -38.39
CA ARG A 9 12.24 -33.01 -37.87
C ARG A 9 11.71 -34.17 -37.05
N GLN A 10 12.55 -35.20 -36.86
CA GLN A 10 12.23 -36.31 -35.95
C GLN A 10 12.43 -35.96 -34.47
N THR A 11 13.30 -35.01 -34.21
CA THR A 11 13.65 -34.59 -32.83
C THR A 11 13.67 -33.06 -32.72
N TYR A 12 13.25 -32.57 -31.53
CA TYR A 12 13.30 -31.15 -31.16
C TYR A 12 13.86 -31.00 -29.74
N GLU A 13 15.05 -30.46 -29.66
CA GLU A 13 15.78 -30.40 -28.38
C GLU A 13 15.13 -29.51 -27.34
N THR A 14 14.42 -28.44 -27.78
CA THR A 14 13.79 -27.46 -26.91
C THR A 14 12.30 -27.31 -27.19
N ALA A 15 11.48 -27.39 -26.16
CA ALA A 15 10.04 -27.15 -26.24
C ALA A 15 9.65 -25.89 -25.48
N ILE A 16 8.84 -25.02 -26.11
CA ILE A 16 8.18 -23.87 -25.47
C ILE A 16 6.73 -24.25 -25.19
N LEU A 17 6.32 -24.19 -23.93
CA LEU A 17 4.96 -24.50 -23.47
C LEU A 17 4.21 -23.22 -23.18
N ILE A 18 3.12 -22.99 -23.90
CA ILE A 18 2.36 -21.76 -23.79
C ILE A 18 0.85 -22.01 -23.83
N LYS A 19 0.06 -21.10 -23.26
CA LYS A 19 -1.40 -21.14 -23.33
C LYS A 19 -1.90 -21.07 -24.77
N GLU A 20 -2.94 -21.85 -25.11
CA GLU A 20 -3.46 -21.92 -26.48
C GLU A 20 -3.83 -20.56 -27.08
N ALA A 21 -4.47 -19.68 -26.27
CA ALA A 21 -4.81 -18.32 -26.70
C ALA A 21 -3.59 -17.44 -27.04
N ALA A 22 -2.41 -17.82 -26.61
CA ALA A 22 -1.15 -17.13 -26.88
C ALA A 22 -0.38 -17.77 -28.07
N LEU A 23 -0.89 -18.83 -28.70
CA LEU A 23 -0.24 -19.46 -29.84
C LEU A 23 -0.51 -18.67 -31.14
N LEU A 24 0.07 -17.47 -31.21
CA LEU A 24 0.05 -16.60 -32.38
C LEU A 24 1.45 -16.61 -33.02
N PRO A 25 1.62 -17.14 -34.27
CA PRO A 25 2.94 -17.38 -34.85
C PRO A 25 3.88 -16.16 -34.84
N SER A 26 3.37 -14.99 -35.27
CA SER A 26 4.16 -13.74 -35.32
C SER A 26 4.58 -13.25 -33.91
N GLU A 27 3.71 -13.41 -32.90
CA GLU A 27 4.03 -13.03 -31.53
C GLU A 27 5.00 -14.02 -30.86
N ILE A 28 4.86 -15.31 -31.15
CA ILE A 28 5.79 -16.33 -30.72
C ILE A 28 7.17 -16.07 -31.31
N GLU A 29 7.23 -15.78 -32.62
CA GLU A 29 8.49 -15.48 -33.29
C GLU A 29 9.16 -14.27 -32.65
N ARG A 30 8.50 -13.14 -32.56
CA ARG A 30 9.03 -11.89 -32.00
C ARG A 30 9.47 -11.99 -30.54
N ASN A 31 8.67 -12.66 -29.69
CA ASN A 31 8.90 -12.62 -28.26
C ASN A 31 9.80 -13.76 -27.73
N TYR A 32 9.92 -14.88 -28.47
CA TYR A 32 10.70 -16.02 -28.01
C TYR A 32 11.73 -16.49 -29.05
N ILE A 33 11.32 -16.71 -30.31
CA ILE A 33 12.17 -17.35 -31.31
C ILE A 33 13.31 -16.43 -31.73
N ASP A 34 13.02 -15.19 -32.12
CA ASP A 34 14.04 -14.22 -32.53
C ASP A 34 15.08 -13.98 -31.41
N PRO A 35 14.70 -13.72 -30.14
CA PRO A 35 15.70 -13.61 -29.08
C PRO A 35 16.57 -14.87 -28.88
N ILE A 36 15.98 -16.08 -29.04
CA ILE A 36 16.72 -17.32 -28.91
C ILE A 36 17.68 -17.51 -30.10
N THR A 37 17.26 -17.21 -31.34
CA THR A 37 18.06 -17.38 -32.53
C THR A 37 19.16 -16.35 -32.66
N ILE A 38 19.00 -15.14 -32.16
CA ILE A 38 20.06 -14.12 -32.05
C ILE A 38 21.25 -14.66 -31.25
N SER A 39 21.04 -15.55 -30.28
CA SER A 39 22.10 -16.21 -29.53
C SER A 39 22.86 -17.30 -30.32
N GLY A 40 22.51 -17.54 -31.56
CA GLY A 40 23.12 -18.56 -32.44
C GLY A 40 22.44 -19.93 -32.39
N TYR A 41 21.36 -20.11 -31.63
CA TYR A 41 20.63 -21.37 -31.58
C TYR A 41 19.67 -21.52 -32.77
N SER A 42 19.68 -22.69 -33.44
CA SER A 42 18.84 -22.92 -34.62
C SER A 42 17.35 -23.05 -34.25
N LYS A 43 16.49 -22.21 -34.88
CA LYS A 43 15.03 -22.30 -34.68
C LYS A 43 14.43 -23.64 -35.10
N GLU A 44 15.10 -24.41 -35.92
CA GLU A 44 14.69 -25.73 -36.34
C GLU A 44 14.68 -26.78 -35.22
N ASN A 45 15.41 -26.51 -34.13
CA ASN A 45 15.46 -27.36 -32.94
C ASN A 45 14.35 -27.02 -31.93
N LEU A 46 13.48 -26.02 -32.24
CA LEU A 46 12.43 -25.54 -31.39
C LEU A 46 11.07 -26.10 -31.80
N ILE A 47 10.27 -26.46 -30.80
CA ILE A 47 8.84 -26.77 -30.96
C ILE A 47 8.04 -26.00 -29.91
N VAL A 48 6.87 -25.49 -30.29
CA VAL A 48 5.96 -24.82 -29.37
C VAL A 48 4.71 -25.67 -29.20
N PHE A 49 4.34 -25.98 -27.94
CA PHE A 49 3.14 -26.73 -27.61
C PHE A 49 2.17 -25.90 -26.79
N THR A 50 0.87 -26.11 -27.03
CA THR A 50 -0.18 -25.52 -26.18
C THR A 50 -0.36 -26.28 -24.89
N LEU A 51 -0.56 -25.52 -23.82
CA LEU A 51 -1.01 -26.04 -22.53
C LEU A 51 -2.55 -26.11 -22.47
N ASP A 52 -3.07 -27.13 -21.82
CA ASP A 52 -4.51 -27.35 -21.70
C ASP A 52 -5.08 -26.66 -20.45
N TYR A 53 -6.24 -26.02 -20.62
CA TYR A 53 -6.96 -25.29 -19.58
C TYR A 53 -8.43 -25.72 -19.56
N GLN A 54 -9.02 -25.71 -18.38
CA GLN A 54 -10.44 -25.87 -18.23
C GLN A 54 -11.23 -24.75 -18.92
N PRO A 55 -12.52 -24.94 -19.29
CA PRO A 55 -13.35 -23.92 -19.92
C PRO A 55 -13.43 -22.58 -19.17
N ASN A 56 -13.23 -22.62 -17.85
CA ASN A 56 -13.16 -21.41 -17.00
C ASN A 56 -11.80 -20.73 -16.97
N ASN A 57 -10.92 -21.10 -17.89
CA ASN A 57 -9.55 -20.55 -18.03
C ASN A 57 -8.62 -20.86 -16.84
N LYS A 58 -8.91 -21.90 -16.04
CA LYS A 58 -8.08 -22.34 -14.93
C LYS A 58 -7.33 -23.61 -15.29
N ALA A 59 -6.13 -23.77 -14.73
CA ALA A 59 -5.32 -24.98 -14.80
C ALA A 59 -4.97 -25.44 -13.37
N PRO A 60 -5.91 -26.12 -12.66
CA PRO A 60 -5.63 -26.68 -11.34
C PRO A 60 -4.54 -27.75 -11.42
N VAL A 61 -3.80 -27.94 -10.32
CA VAL A 61 -2.67 -28.89 -10.25
C VAL A 61 -3.04 -30.29 -10.77
N GLY A 62 -4.21 -30.82 -10.37
CA GLY A 62 -4.68 -32.12 -10.85
C GLY A 62 -4.91 -32.18 -12.36
N HIS A 63 -5.47 -31.11 -12.94
CA HIS A 63 -5.66 -30.95 -14.38
C HIS A 63 -4.32 -30.87 -15.12
N CYS A 64 -3.40 -30.03 -14.63
CA CYS A 64 -2.05 -29.93 -15.20
C CYS A 64 -1.35 -31.30 -15.18
N LYS A 65 -1.41 -32.02 -14.05
CA LYS A 65 -0.79 -33.33 -13.91
C LYS A 65 -1.36 -34.36 -14.88
N ALA A 66 -2.69 -34.41 -15.05
CA ALA A 66 -3.34 -35.33 -15.97
C ALA A 66 -2.92 -35.06 -17.42
N TYR A 67 -2.90 -33.79 -17.86
CA TYR A 67 -2.45 -33.41 -19.21
C TYR A 67 -0.96 -33.69 -19.44
N LEU A 68 -0.11 -33.34 -18.48
CA LEU A 68 1.33 -33.59 -18.58
C LEU A 68 1.65 -35.08 -18.73
N LEU A 69 1.10 -35.92 -17.84
CA LEU A 69 1.38 -37.36 -17.85
C LEU A 69 0.70 -38.10 -18.99
N GLY A 70 -0.53 -37.74 -19.34
CA GLY A 70 -1.32 -38.43 -20.36
C GLY A 70 -0.94 -38.08 -21.80
N GLN A 71 -0.42 -36.89 -22.07
CA GLN A 71 -0.23 -36.41 -23.44
C GLN A 71 1.13 -35.72 -23.66
N LEU A 72 1.46 -34.70 -22.89
CA LEU A 72 2.56 -33.80 -23.26
C LEU A 72 3.95 -34.39 -23.03
N LEU A 73 4.24 -34.93 -21.83
CA LEU A 73 5.55 -35.50 -21.51
C LEU A 73 5.90 -36.73 -22.37
N PRO A 74 4.96 -37.67 -22.63
CA PRO A 74 5.23 -38.75 -23.59
C PRO A 74 5.59 -38.26 -25.00
N ALA A 75 4.88 -37.20 -25.47
CA ALA A 75 5.20 -36.59 -26.77
C ALA A 75 6.60 -35.95 -26.78
N LEU A 76 6.93 -35.16 -25.75
CA LEU A 76 8.25 -34.54 -25.61
C LEU A 76 9.37 -35.57 -25.55
N LYS A 77 9.17 -36.67 -24.82
CA LYS A 77 10.17 -37.77 -24.74
C LYS A 77 10.38 -38.43 -26.10
N LYS A 78 9.30 -38.68 -26.85
CA LYS A 78 9.38 -39.24 -28.20
C LYS A 78 10.13 -38.31 -29.16
N LEU A 79 10.02 -36.99 -28.97
CA LEU A 79 10.68 -35.96 -29.76
C LEU A 79 12.13 -35.67 -29.31
N GLY A 80 12.63 -36.36 -28.31
CA GLY A 80 14.02 -36.17 -27.81
C GLY A 80 14.24 -34.83 -27.12
N THR A 81 13.18 -34.22 -26.56
CA THR A 81 13.27 -32.91 -25.90
C THR A 81 14.09 -32.99 -24.62
N LYS A 82 15.08 -32.10 -24.49
CA LYS A 82 15.94 -31.96 -23.30
C LYS A 82 15.58 -30.73 -22.46
N PHE A 83 15.09 -29.67 -23.09
CA PHE A 83 14.82 -28.39 -22.45
C PHE A 83 13.37 -27.99 -22.61
N ILE A 84 12.74 -27.58 -21.53
CA ILE A 84 11.35 -27.15 -21.47
C ILE A 84 11.32 -25.68 -20.94
N TYR A 85 10.91 -24.73 -21.80
CA TYR A 85 10.56 -23.39 -21.39
C TYR A 85 9.05 -23.35 -21.12
N CYS A 86 8.68 -23.28 -19.83
CA CYS A 86 7.28 -23.37 -19.39
C CYS A 86 6.71 -21.98 -19.07
N ALA A 87 5.96 -21.38 -19.97
CA ALA A 87 5.34 -20.05 -19.80
C ALA A 87 4.01 -20.10 -19.00
N ASP A 88 3.97 -20.92 -17.95
CA ASP A 88 2.86 -21.01 -16.99
C ASP A 88 3.33 -21.51 -15.63
N SER A 89 3.00 -20.77 -14.57
CA SER A 89 3.45 -21.06 -13.21
C SER A 89 2.85 -22.37 -12.64
N ASN A 90 1.60 -22.71 -12.98
CA ASN A 90 0.96 -23.92 -12.43
C ASN A 90 1.54 -25.18 -13.06
N TYR A 91 1.76 -25.16 -14.36
CA TYR A 91 2.44 -26.25 -15.06
C TYR A 91 3.89 -26.40 -14.60
N PHE A 92 4.60 -25.29 -14.41
CA PHE A 92 5.95 -25.29 -13.88
C PHE A 92 6.00 -25.92 -12.48
N LYS A 93 5.07 -25.57 -11.57
CA LYS A 93 4.97 -26.16 -10.23
C LYS A 93 4.81 -27.67 -10.27
N VAL A 94 4.03 -28.18 -11.22
CA VAL A 94 3.84 -29.63 -11.37
C VAL A 94 5.09 -30.30 -11.92
N LEU A 95 5.72 -29.68 -12.94
CA LEU A 95 6.95 -30.21 -13.56
C LEU A 95 8.13 -30.27 -12.58
N THR A 96 8.24 -29.31 -11.66
CA THR A 96 9.42 -29.16 -10.78
C THR A 96 9.13 -29.47 -9.31
N LYS A 97 7.87 -29.70 -8.93
CA LYS A 97 7.40 -29.83 -7.53
C LYS A 97 7.71 -28.62 -6.66
N ASN A 98 8.06 -27.46 -7.25
CA ASN A 98 8.30 -26.20 -6.54
C ASN A 98 6.99 -25.45 -6.35
N THR A 99 6.65 -25.10 -5.11
CA THR A 99 5.41 -24.37 -4.77
C THR A 99 5.51 -22.86 -5.07
N LYS A 100 6.69 -22.28 -4.94
CA LYS A 100 7.00 -20.85 -5.22
C LYS A 100 7.65 -20.71 -6.61
N ALA A 101 6.85 -20.75 -7.69
CA ALA A 101 7.39 -20.71 -9.06
C ALA A 101 8.20 -19.44 -9.32
N GLU A 102 7.71 -18.26 -8.92
CA GLU A 102 8.37 -16.99 -9.23
C GLU A 102 9.79 -16.88 -8.63
N ALA A 103 10.03 -17.48 -7.49
CA ALA A 103 11.37 -17.55 -6.90
C ALA A 103 12.36 -18.40 -7.73
N GLN A 104 11.87 -19.17 -8.70
CA GLN A 104 12.68 -19.99 -9.60
C GLN A 104 12.90 -19.34 -10.98
N LEU A 105 12.47 -18.10 -11.16
CA LEU A 105 12.75 -17.36 -12.38
C LEU A 105 14.27 -17.16 -12.53
N GLY A 106 14.83 -17.45 -13.70
CA GLY A 106 16.27 -17.40 -13.94
C GLY A 106 17.04 -18.67 -13.57
N TYR A 107 16.33 -19.74 -13.15
CA TYR A 107 16.94 -21.02 -12.82
C TYR A 107 16.57 -22.12 -13.79
N VAL A 108 17.52 -23.05 -13.99
CA VAL A 108 17.33 -24.28 -14.77
C VAL A 108 17.18 -25.43 -13.77
N LEU A 109 16.00 -26.05 -13.72
CA LEU A 109 15.68 -27.11 -12.77
C LEU A 109 15.47 -28.45 -13.47
N PRO A 110 15.77 -29.60 -12.85
CA PRO A 110 15.38 -30.89 -13.39
C PRO A 110 13.84 -31.07 -13.33
N CYS A 111 13.29 -31.77 -14.30
CA CYS A 111 11.90 -32.24 -14.17
C CYS A 111 11.81 -33.22 -13.01
N ALA A 112 10.88 -32.97 -12.07
CA ALA A 112 10.72 -33.79 -10.87
C ALA A 112 9.66 -34.91 -11.04
N ILE A 113 9.28 -35.21 -12.30
CA ILE A 113 8.33 -36.27 -12.65
C ILE A 113 9.13 -37.53 -13.04
N ASP A 114 8.85 -38.64 -12.39
CA ASP A 114 9.53 -39.92 -12.63
C ASP A 114 9.44 -40.35 -14.09
N GLY A 115 10.57 -40.78 -14.65
CA GLY A 115 10.71 -41.15 -16.05
C GLY A 115 10.96 -40.00 -17.01
N TYR A 116 11.09 -38.74 -16.50
CA TYR A 116 11.36 -37.49 -17.27
C TYR A 116 12.40 -36.60 -16.58
N THR A 117 13.17 -37.13 -15.65
CA THR A 117 14.13 -36.39 -14.82
C THR A 117 15.37 -35.92 -15.60
N ASP A 118 15.57 -36.44 -16.79
CA ASP A 118 16.58 -36.04 -17.76
C ASP A 118 16.26 -34.71 -18.45
N MET A 119 14.97 -34.32 -18.45
CA MET A 119 14.56 -33.03 -18.98
C MET A 119 14.83 -31.90 -17.98
N LYS A 120 15.28 -30.75 -18.48
CA LYS A 120 15.49 -29.52 -17.72
C LYS A 120 14.36 -28.52 -17.98
N VAL A 121 13.84 -27.92 -16.92
CA VAL A 121 12.69 -27.01 -16.97
C VAL A 121 13.11 -25.61 -16.55
N ILE A 122 12.69 -24.63 -17.33
CA ILE A 122 12.91 -23.20 -17.09
C ILE A 122 11.55 -22.53 -16.96
N LEU A 123 11.37 -21.71 -15.91
CA LEU A 123 10.16 -20.90 -15.80
C LEU A 123 10.19 -19.80 -16.88
N GLY A 124 9.22 -19.83 -17.76
CA GLY A 124 9.00 -18.81 -18.76
C GLY A 124 7.91 -17.80 -18.37
N VAL A 125 7.89 -16.67 -19.05
CA VAL A 125 6.85 -15.65 -18.94
C VAL A 125 6.00 -15.67 -20.21
N ASN A 126 4.68 -15.71 -20.08
CA ASN A 126 3.77 -15.57 -21.21
C ASN A 126 3.80 -14.12 -21.72
N TYR A 127 4.18 -13.90 -22.98
CA TYR A 127 4.25 -12.57 -23.58
C TYR A 127 2.95 -11.77 -23.44
N GLN A 128 1.79 -12.42 -23.39
CA GLN A 128 0.50 -11.74 -23.17
C GLN A 128 0.46 -10.96 -21.85
N ALA A 129 1.26 -11.35 -20.85
CA ALA A 129 1.39 -10.59 -19.61
C ALA A 129 1.89 -9.16 -19.85
N LEU A 130 2.72 -8.95 -20.89
CA LEU A 130 3.24 -7.63 -21.28
C LEU A 130 2.14 -6.67 -21.76
N THR A 131 1.01 -7.21 -22.21
CA THR A 131 -0.15 -6.38 -22.62
C THR A 131 -0.78 -5.70 -21.41
N TYR A 132 -0.83 -6.40 -20.27
CA TYR A 132 -1.47 -5.92 -19.05
C TYR A 132 -0.47 -5.28 -18.07
N ASN A 133 0.76 -5.76 -18.07
CA ASN A 133 1.84 -5.23 -17.24
C ASN A 133 3.17 -5.23 -18.02
N PRO A 134 3.51 -4.16 -18.71
CA PRO A 134 4.76 -4.05 -19.46
C PRO A 134 6.03 -4.19 -18.61
N ASN A 135 5.95 -3.99 -17.29
CA ASN A 135 7.07 -4.19 -16.37
C ASN A 135 7.50 -5.67 -16.27
N GLN A 136 6.69 -6.61 -16.81
CA GLN A 136 7.07 -8.00 -16.93
C GLN A 136 8.12 -8.26 -18.02
N ALA A 137 8.50 -7.26 -18.81
CA ALA A 137 9.52 -7.41 -19.87
C ALA A 137 10.87 -7.85 -19.31
N ASP A 138 11.32 -7.33 -18.17
CA ASP A 138 12.57 -7.75 -17.53
C ASP A 138 12.52 -9.22 -17.13
N LYS A 139 11.38 -9.69 -16.61
CA LYS A 139 11.19 -11.11 -16.26
C LYS A 139 11.19 -12.01 -17.51
N LEU A 140 10.57 -11.55 -18.60
CA LEU A 140 10.63 -12.26 -19.89
C LEU A 140 12.06 -12.35 -20.41
N ASN A 141 12.78 -11.23 -20.43
CA ASN A 141 14.18 -11.18 -20.88
C ASN A 141 15.08 -12.08 -20.03
N LEU A 142 14.92 -12.06 -18.70
CA LEU A 142 15.66 -12.93 -17.79
C LEU A 142 15.41 -14.41 -18.09
N SER A 143 14.15 -14.80 -18.30
CA SER A 143 13.78 -16.20 -18.57
C SER A 143 14.31 -16.70 -19.91
N ILE A 144 14.27 -15.86 -20.95
CA ILE A 144 14.85 -16.17 -22.26
C ILE A 144 16.37 -16.22 -22.19
N GLY A 145 17.00 -15.25 -21.49
CA GLY A 145 18.43 -15.23 -21.24
C GLY A 145 18.93 -16.49 -20.51
N THR A 146 18.11 -16.99 -19.57
CA THR A 146 18.38 -18.26 -18.89
C THR A 146 18.36 -19.44 -19.84
N LEU A 147 17.35 -19.52 -20.70
CA LEU A 147 17.27 -20.57 -21.72
C LEU A 147 18.47 -20.51 -22.70
N THR A 148 18.75 -19.32 -23.25
CA THR A 148 19.82 -19.13 -24.24
C THR A 148 21.20 -19.43 -23.65
N SER A 149 21.48 -19.01 -22.42
CA SER A 149 22.72 -19.34 -21.73
C SER A 149 22.86 -20.85 -21.44
N GLN A 150 21.77 -21.54 -21.13
CA GLN A 150 21.76 -23.00 -20.96
C GLN A 150 22.00 -23.71 -22.29
N LEU A 151 21.42 -23.25 -23.38
CA LEU A 151 21.58 -23.82 -24.72
C LEU A 151 23.01 -23.62 -25.24
N SER A 152 23.68 -22.53 -24.93
CA SER A 152 25.05 -22.24 -25.29
C SER A 152 26.10 -22.87 -24.34
N GLY A 153 25.65 -23.55 -23.27
CA GLY A 153 26.54 -24.12 -22.26
C GLY A 153 27.21 -23.12 -21.32
N GLN A 154 26.73 -21.85 -21.33
CA GLN A 154 27.29 -20.77 -20.53
C GLN A 154 26.44 -20.47 -19.28
N TYR A 155 25.42 -21.28 -19.01
CA TYR A 155 24.52 -21.06 -17.87
C TYR A 155 25.26 -21.09 -16.54
N LYS A 156 25.03 -20.03 -15.76
CA LYS A 156 25.40 -19.96 -14.34
C LYS A 156 24.12 -19.62 -13.54
N ALA A 157 23.93 -20.30 -12.43
CA ALA A 157 22.80 -20.02 -11.55
C ALA A 157 22.88 -18.58 -11.01
N LEU A 158 21.74 -17.89 -10.92
CA LEU A 158 21.69 -16.55 -10.34
C LEU A 158 22.23 -16.56 -8.91
N GLY A 159 22.97 -15.53 -8.55
CA GLY A 159 23.59 -15.43 -7.24
C GLY A 159 24.83 -16.30 -7.03
N SER A 160 25.23 -17.14 -8.01
CA SER A 160 26.49 -17.86 -7.93
C SER A 160 27.67 -16.90 -8.14
N ASP A 161 28.69 -17.02 -7.30
CA ASP A 161 29.95 -16.26 -7.40
C ASP A 161 29.78 -14.72 -7.35
N ILE A 162 28.69 -14.18 -6.77
CA ILE A 162 28.52 -12.72 -6.62
C ILE A 162 29.47 -12.14 -5.57
N ILE A 163 29.77 -12.91 -4.53
CA ILE A 163 30.69 -12.49 -3.47
C ILE A 163 32.11 -12.76 -3.97
N LYS A 164 32.84 -11.71 -4.34
CA LYS A 164 34.26 -11.79 -4.76
C LYS A 164 35.20 -11.69 -3.56
N TRP A 165 34.77 -10.95 -2.53
CA TRP A 165 35.45 -10.83 -1.26
C TRP A 165 34.45 -10.57 -0.14
N ALA A 166 34.73 -11.05 1.03
CA ALA A 166 33.99 -10.70 2.25
C ALA A 166 34.92 -10.76 3.45
N SER A 167 34.76 -9.87 4.39
CA SER A 167 35.53 -9.85 5.64
C SER A 167 34.61 -9.75 6.83
N TYR A 168 34.91 -10.52 7.85
CA TYR A 168 34.12 -10.62 9.09
C TYR A 168 35.04 -10.35 10.30
N PRO A 169 35.36 -9.05 10.58
CA PRO A 169 36.27 -8.68 11.65
C PRO A 169 35.74 -9.13 13.02
N LYS A 170 36.58 -9.77 13.82
CA LYS A 170 36.25 -10.33 15.14
C LYS A 170 36.98 -9.64 16.28
N THR A 171 38.21 -9.29 16.08
CA THR A 171 39.04 -8.62 17.09
C THR A 171 38.92 -7.11 16.98
N GLU A 172 39.20 -6.42 18.06
CA GLU A 172 39.20 -4.96 18.11
C GLU A 172 40.09 -4.33 17.03
N ALA A 173 41.31 -4.88 16.85
CA ALA A 173 42.26 -4.41 15.84
C ALA A 173 41.74 -4.61 14.39
N GLU A 174 41.10 -5.75 14.12
CA GLU A 174 40.46 -6.00 12.83
C GLU A 174 39.30 -5.07 12.58
N ILE A 175 38.45 -4.77 13.59
CA ILE A 175 37.31 -3.86 13.51
C ILE A 175 37.80 -2.44 13.21
N GLU A 176 38.85 -1.97 13.92
CA GLU A 176 39.44 -0.64 13.66
C GLU A 176 40.01 -0.54 12.25
N LYS A 177 40.73 -1.56 11.77
CA LYS A 177 41.27 -1.59 10.42
C LYS A 177 40.13 -1.55 9.39
N ALA A 178 39.05 -2.30 9.60
CA ALA A 178 37.92 -2.32 8.69
C ALA A 178 37.21 -0.96 8.63
N PHE A 179 36.93 -0.33 9.78
CA PHE A 179 36.35 1.01 9.81
C PHE A 179 37.25 2.06 9.18
N ALA A 180 38.58 1.98 9.42
CA ALA A 180 39.53 2.88 8.74
C ALA A 180 39.49 2.72 7.21
N GLU A 181 39.30 1.50 6.69
CA GLU A 181 39.11 1.26 5.27
C GLU A 181 37.77 1.81 4.77
N ILE A 182 36.66 1.52 5.46
CA ILE A 182 35.32 1.99 5.08
C ILE A 182 35.26 3.52 5.11
N MET A 183 35.96 4.19 6.02
CA MET A 183 36.06 5.65 6.08
C MET A 183 36.65 6.28 4.82
N THR A 184 37.39 5.52 4.00
CA THR A 184 37.95 6.01 2.72
C THR A 184 36.97 5.91 1.54
N TRP A 185 35.82 5.29 1.73
CA TRP A 185 34.86 5.09 0.65
C TRP A 185 33.95 6.30 0.51
N ASP A 186 33.64 6.73 -0.73
CA ASP A 186 32.77 7.85 -1.01
C ASP A 186 31.30 7.56 -0.69
N GLU A 187 30.91 6.31 -0.79
CA GLU A 187 29.56 5.83 -0.51
C GLU A 187 29.56 4.40 0.06
N ILE A 188 28.57 4.12 0.91
CA ILE A 188 28.38 2.82 1.53
C ILE A 188 26.92 2.40 1.46
N ALA A 189 26.64 1.16 1.11
CA ALA A 189 25.37 0.51 1.40
C ALA A 189 25.46 -0.15 2.79
N VAL A 190 24.42 0.00 3.58
CA VAL A 190 24.35 -0.53 4.94
C VAL A 190 23.05 -1.33 5.11
N ASP A 191 23.12 -2.40 5.88
CA ASP A 191 21.97 -3.23 6.25
C ASP A 191 22.15 -3.80 7.66
N THR A 192 21.05 -4.00 8.42
CA THR A 192 21.10 -4.54 9.78
C THR A 192 20.20 -5.76 9.94
N GLU A 193 20.69 -6.78 10.66
CA GLU A 193 19.88 -7.89 11.11
C GLU A 193 19.53 -7.72 12.60
N THR A 194 18.25 -7.92 12.94
CA THR A 194 17.71 -7.56 14.26
C THR A 194 16.94 -8.70 14.90
N PHE A 195 16.79 -8.67 16.24
CA PHE A 195 16.10 -9.72 17.01
C PHE A 195 14.56 -9.60 17.01
N SER A 196 14.01 -8.48 16.56
CA SER A 196 12.57 -8.22 16.55
C SER A 196 12.21 -7.15 15.53
N LEU A 197 11.02 -7.24 14.94
CA LEU A 197 10.51 -6.21 14.03
C LEU A 197 10.08 -4.91 14.75
N HIS A 198 9.90 -4.94 16.06
CA HIS A 198 9.54 -3.73 16.82
C HIS A 198 10.80 -2.92 17.13
N PRO A 199 10.98 -1.69 16.61
CA PRO A 199 12.24 -0.94 16.69
C PRO A 199 12.81 -0.78 18.11
N LEU A 200 11.95 -0.52 19.11
CA LEU A 200 12.37 -0.36 20.51
C LEU A 200 12.74 -1.68 21.23
N LYS A 201 12.50 -2.84 20.57
CA LYS A 201 12.85 -4.17 21.09
C LYS A 201 13.88 -4.87 20.21
N ALA A 202 14.14 -4.32 19.03
CA ALA A 202 14.89 -4.97 17.96
C ALA A 202 16.31 -5.34 18.36
N GLY A 203 17.07 -4.40 18.94
CA GLY A 203 18.52 -4.56 19.16
C GLY A 203 19.28 -4.68 17.84
N LEU A 204 20.59 -4.67 17.88
CA LEU A 204 21.48 -4.78 16.73
C LEU A 204 22.13 -6.16 16.73
N GLY A 205 21.62 -7.09 15.91
CA GLY A 205 22.22 -8.41 15.76
C GLY A 205 23.55 -8.35 15.02
N THR A 206 23.50 -8.04 13.72
CA THR A 206 24.65 -7.80 12.83
C THR A 206 24.46 -6.53 12.03
N ILE A 207 25.57 -6.00 11.48
CA ILE A 207 25.55 -4.90 10.51
C ILE A 207 26.56 -5.19 9.41
N ALA A 208 26.23 -4.82 8.17
CA ALA A 208 27.14 -5.00 7.04
C ALA A 208 27.30 -3.71 6.23
N PHE A 209 28.44 -3.62 5.52
CA PHE A 209 28.82 -2.48 4.68
C PHE A 209 29.39 -2.95 3.35
N SER A 210 28.92 -2.39 2.25
CA SER A 210 29.46 -2.60 0.91
C SER A 210 29.63 -1.28 0.17
N LYS A 211 30.74 -1.12 -0.58
CA LYS A 211 30.93 0.03 -1.47
C LYS A 211 30.45 -0.22 -2.89
N ASP A 212 30.29 -1.49 -3.24
CA ASP A 212 29.91 -1.93 -4.58
C ASP A 212 29.22 -3.30 -4.53
N ILE A 213 28.97 -3.90 -5.67
CA ILE A 213 28.27 -5.19 -5.80
C ILE A 213 29.22 -6.41 -5.73
N THR A 214 30.46 -6.26 -5.30
CA THR A 214 31.46 -7.34 -5.34
C THR A 214 31.77 -7.96 -3.99
N GLY A 215 31.47 -7.26 -2.88
CA GLY A 215 31.74 -7.75 -1.55
C GLY A 215 31.52 -6.69 -0.47
N GLY A 216 31.85 -7.04 0.78
CA GLY A 216 31.70 -6.14 1.90
C GLY A 216 32.25 -6.66 3.21
N PHE A 217 32.05 -5.83 4.24
CA PHE A 217 32.33 -6.17 5.63
C PHE A 217 31.03 -6.53 6.36
N GLY A 218 31.02 -7.60 7.12
CA GLY A 218 29.96 -7.98 8.04
C GLY A 218 30.45 -8.01 9.47
N PHE A 219 29.74 -7.34 10.38
CA PHE A 219 30.13 -7.24 11.78
C PHE A 219 29.07 -7.86 12.70
N GLN A 220 29.57 -8.54 13.75
CA GLN A 220 28.78 -8.93 14.88
C GLN A 220 28.54 -7.71 15.78
N CYS A 221 27.29 -7.45 16.11
CA CYS A 221 26.95 -6.41 17.08
C CYS A 221 26.60 -7.04 18.42
N ASP A 222 25.32 -7.23 18.71
CA ASP A 222 24.84 -7.91 19.94
C ASP A 222 24.67 -9.43 19.75
N LEU A 223 24.87 -9.96 18.56
CA LEU A 223 24.82 -11.38 18.26
C LEU A 223 26.23 -11.96 18.24
N ILE A 224 26.50 -12.87 19.15
CA ILE A 224 27.78 -13.59 19.22
C ILE A 224 27.55 -15.09 19.26
N GLN A 225 28.55 -15.87 18.96
CA GLN A 225 28.52 -17.32 19.07
C GLN A 225 29.25 -17.78 20.33
N GLN A 226 28.57 -18.54 21.20
CA GLN A 226 29.13 -19.20 22.36
C GLN A 226 28.79 -20.69 22.33
N GLU A 227 29.80 -21.56 22.50
CA GLU A 227 29.64 -23.03 22.51
C GLU A 227 28.86 -23.57 21.30
N GLY A 228 28.94 -22.90 20.14
CA GLY A 228 28.25 -23.27 18.90
C GLY A 228 26.84 -22.69 18.75
N GLU A 229 26.27 -22.07 19.79
CA GLU A 229 24.96 -21.43 19.74
C GLU A 229 25.07 -19.91 19.60
N ASN A 230 24.10 -19.31 18.91
CA ASN A 230 23.98 -17.86 18.84
C ASN A 230 23.31 -17.33 20.09
N VAL A 231 23.93 -16.36 20.72
CA VAL A 231 23.43 -15.69 21.93
C VAL A 231 23.39 -14.18 21.73
N ARG A 232 22.42 -13.51 22.37
CA ARG A 232 22.36 -12.06 22.41
C ARG A 232 23.12 -11.53 23.62
N ILE A 233 24.18 -10.75 23.36
CA ILE A 233 24.96 -10.06 24.41
C ILE A 233 25.09 -8.60 24.01
N PHE A 234 24.73 -7.70 24.95
CA PHE A 234 24.83 -6.26 24.72
C PHE A 234 26.28 -5.81 24.61
N ASN A 235 26.70 -5.42 23.37
CA ASN A 235 28.09 -5.05 23.11
C ASN A 235 28.30 -3.53 23.14
N THR A 236 28.47 -2.97 24.33
CA THR A 236 28.63 -1.52 24.53
C THR A 236 29.80 -0.94 23.75
N MET A 237 30.93 -1.65 23.70
CA MET A 237 32.14 -1.18 23.02
C MET A 237 31.95 -1.06 21.52
N PHE A 238 31.37 -2.09 20.89
CA PHE A 238 31.06 -2.03 19.45
C PHE A 238 30.04 -0.94 19.13
N ARG A 239 28.99 -0.80 19.92
CA ARG A 239 28.00 0.26 19.77
C ARG A 239 28.59 1.66 19.84
N HIS A 240 29.51 1.90 20.78
CA HIS A 240 30.21 3.18 20.88
C HIS A 240 31.07 3.47 19.64
N ARG A 241 31.80 2.47 19.14
CA ARG A 241 32.56 2.61 17.89
C ARG A 241 31.72 2.83 16.68
N LEU A 242 30.60 2.12 16.56
CA LEU A 242 29.64 2.26 15.47
C LEU A 242 29.00 3.67 15.48
N ARG A 243 28.64 4.19 16.66
CA ARG A 243 28.16 5.57 16.83
C ARG A 243 29.22 6.55 16.33
N LYS A 244 30.45 6.45 16.81
CA LYS A 244 31.55 7.33 16.38
C LYS A 244 31.79 7.27 14.87
N PHE A 245 31.76 6.06 14.29
CA PHE A 245 31.90 5.89 12.85
C PHE A 245 30.87 6.71 12.08
N PHE A 246 29.57 6.63 12.42
CA PHE A 246 28.54 7.37 11.70
C PHE A 246 28.59 8.89 11.97
N GLU A 247 29.06 9.33 13.12
CA GLU A 247 29.28 10.76 13.41
C GLU A 247 30.39 11.35 12.54
N GLU A 248 31.44 10.60 12.29
CA GLU A 248 32.62 11.03 11.52
C GLU A 248 32.51 10.79 10.01
N TYR A 249 31.72 9.81 9.59
CA TYR A 249 31.60 9.45 8.17
C TYR A 249 30.87 10.55 7.37
N ASN A 250 31.51 11.01 6.27
CA ASN A 250 31.00 12.09 5.45
C ASN A 250 30.54 11.64 4.04
N GLY A 251 30.75 10.37 3.68
CA GLY A 251 30.27 9.81 2.42
C GLY A 251 28.76 9.59 2.41
N LYS A 252 28.24 9.14 1.28
CA LYS A 252 26.83 8.74 1.14
C LYS A 252 26.54 7.46 1.90
N VAL A 253 25.43 7.43 2.64
CA VAL A 253 24.95 6.22 3.32
C VAL A 253 23.64 5.77 2.68
N ILE A 254 23.65 4.58 2.11
CA ILE A 254 22.60 4.05 1.27
C ILE A 254 21.93 2.88 1.99
N TRP A 255 20.62 2.96 2.17
CA TRP A 255 19.80 1.93 2.77
C TRP A 255 18.73 1.46 1.81
N HIS A 256 18.13 0.32 2.08
CA HIS A 256 16.88 -0.07 1.45
C HIS A 256 15.75 -0.03 2.48
N ARG A 257 14.75 0.86 2.30
CA ARG A 257 13.68 1.10 3.29
C ARG A 257 14.24 1.60 4.63
N ALA A 258 15.07 2.61 4.54
CA ALA A 258 15.87 3.18 5.63
C ALA A 258 15.11 3.42 6.94
N ALA A 259 13.79 3.71 6.89
CA ALA A 259 13.00 4.02 8.08
C ALA A 259 13.11 2.96 9.19
N TYR A 260 13.19 1.67 8.84
CA TYR A 260 13.29 0.62 9.84
C TYR A 260 14.67 0.60 10.52
N ASP A 261 15.72 0.47 9.74
CA ASP A 261 17.10 0.39 10.24
C ASP A 261 17.49 1.64 11.03
N LEU A 262 17.15 2.81 10.51
CA LEU A 262 17.48 4.08 11.18
C LEU A 262 16.75 4.22 12.52
N LYS A 263 15.51 3.75 12.66
CA LYS A 263 14.83 3.72 13.97
C LYS A 263 15.59 2.83 14.97
N VAL A 264 16.02 1.65 14.52
CA VAL A 264 16.79 0.71 15.34
C VAL A 264 18.13 1.32 15.75
N MET A 265 18.85 1.91 14.77
CA MET A 265 20.15 2.56 15.00
C MET A 265 20.02 3.74 15.96
N ILE A 266 19.08 4.65 15.74
CA ILE A 266 18.84 5.82 16.60
C ILE A 266 18.54 5.39 18.02
N TYR A 267 17.59 4.46 18.20
CA TYR A 267 17.21 4.00 19.52
C TYR A 267 18.38 3.34 20.27
N ASN A 268 19.14 2.48 19.60
CA ASN A 268 20.20 1.71 20.23
C ASN A 268 21.52 2.48 20.44
N LEU A 269 21.79 3.53 19.67
CA LEU A 269 23.07 4.25 19.72
C LEU A 269 22.97 5.64 20.36
N TYR A 270 21.78 6.27 20.34
CA TYR A 270 21.65 7.67 20.75
C TYR A 270 20.65 7.90 21.88
N MET A 271 19.58 7.12 21.98
CA MET A 271 18.55 7.34 22.99
C MET A 271 18.89 6.63 24.30
N ALA A 272 18.82 7.36 25.40
CA ALA A 272 19.03 6.80 26.76
C ALA A 272 17.83 5.95 27.20
N ASP A 273 16.61 6.36 26.82
CA ASP A 273 15.36 5.66 27.08
C ASP A 273 14.33 5.96 25.98
N PRO A 274 13.16 5.29 25.95
CA PRO A 274 12.15 5.50 24.91
C PRO A 274 11.51 6.90 24.86
N LEU A 275 11.75 7.75 25.85
CA LEU A 275 11.26 9.14 25.90
C LEU A 275 12.35 10.18 25.61
N ASP A 276 13.59 9.76 25.39
CA ASP A 276 14.73 10.63 25.10
C ASP A 276 14.62 11.27 23.71
N ASN A 277 13.90 12.38 23.62
CA ASN A 277 13.77 13.14 22.38
C ASN A 277 15.08 13.83 21.97
N ALA A 278 15.94 14.19 22.93
CA ALA A 278 17.21 14.84 22.59
C ALA A 278 18.16 13.86 21.88
N GLY A 279 18.32 12.65 22.41
CA GLY A 279 19.09 11.59 21.76
C GLY A 279 18.47 11.18 20.41
N LEU A 280 17.13 11.11 20.33
CA LEU A 280 16.44 10.86 19.05
C LEU A 280 16.83 11.89 17.99
N LEU A 281 16.80 13.18 18.31
CA LEU A 281 17.13 14.26 17.37
C LEU A 281 18.61 14.25 16.99
N GLU A 282 19.51 13.95 17.91
CA GLU A 282 20.94 13.79 17.63
C GLU A 282 21.18 12.66 16.61
N GLY A 283 20.65 11.48 16.89
CA GLY A 283 20.75 10.34 15.96
C GLY A 283 20.08 10.60 14.61
N LEU A 284 18.93 11.28 14.63
CA LEU A 284 18.21 11.66 13.39
C LEU A 284 19.07 12.56 12.51
N GLU A 285 19.77 13.53 13.09
CA GLU A 285 20.67 14.43 12.36
C GLU A 285 21.83 13.66 11.72
N VAL A 286 22.49 12.78 12.50
CA VAL A 286 23.61 11.98 12.01
C VAL A 286 23.21 11.09 10.84
N PHE A 287 22.12 10.32 10.99
CA PHE A 287 21.73 9.34 9.98
C PHE A 287 21.04 9.94 8.75
N THR A 288 20.54 11.16 8.82
CA THR A 288 19.87 11.80 7.67
C THR A 288 20.74 12.80 6.92
N LYS A 289 21.95 13.09 7.40
CA LYS A 289 22.88 14.06 6.80
C LYS A 289 23.21 13.74 5.33
N ASN A 290 23.54 12.50 5.02
CA ASN A 290 23.95 12.04 3.69
C ASN A 290 23.18 10.79 3.23
N LEU A 291 21.90 10.71 3.59
CA LEU A 291 21.04 9.56 3.37
C LEU A 291 20.63 9.41 1.91
N ASP A 292 20.67 8.16 1.41
CA ASP A 292 19.90 7.71 0.25
C ASP A 292 19.08 6.46 0.61
N ASP A 293 17.88 6.34 0.02
CA ASP A 293 16.97 5.20 0.21
C ASP A 293 16.60 4.59 -1.15
N THR A 294 17.04 3.35 -1.38
CA THR A 294 16.85 2.68 -2.67
C THR A 294 15.41 2.24 -2.93
N LEU A 295 14.56 2.08 -1.90
CA LEU A 295 13.12 1.90 -2.10
C LEU A 295 12.50 3.14 -2.72
N LEU A 296 12.82 4.33 -2.21
CA LEU A 296 12.30 5.60 -2.73
C LEU A 296 12.85 5.90 -4.12
N ILE A 297 14.14 5.60 -4.37
CA ILE A 297 14.77 5.71 -5.68
C ILE A 297 14.04 4.79 -6.69
N ALA A 298 13.81 3.52 -6.35
CA ALA A 298 13.11 2.57 -7.20
C ALA A 298 11.65 2.99 -7.43
N TYR A 299 10.95 3.47 -6.39
CA TYR A 299 9.61 4.02 -6.51
C TYR A 299 9.56 5.14 -7.55
N LEU A 300 10.39 6.15 -7.44
CA LEU A 300 10.40 7.29 -8.35
C LEU A 300 10.85 6.91 -9.77
N ALA A 301 11.72 5.90 -9.88
CA ALA A 301 12.14 5.35 -11.17
C ALA A 301 11.05 4.52 -11.86
N THR A 302 10.12 3.90 -11.14
CA THR A 302 9.19 2.91 -11.70
C THR A 302 7.71 3.21 -11.47
N ASN A 303 7.35 4.20 -10.65
CA ASN A 303 5.96 4.48 -10.25
C ASN A 303 4.98 4.43 -11.43
N SER A 304 4.03 3.50 -11.36
CA SER A 304 3.17 3.12 -12.48
C SER A 304 1.79 2.65 -12.03
N THR A 305 0.81 2.89 -12.86
CA THR A 305 -0.56 2.36 -12.71
C THR A 305 -0.63 0.83 -12.77
N ALA A 306 0.39 0.18 -13.34
CA ALA A 306 0.52 -1.28 -13.34
C ALA A 306 0.91 -1.86 -11.96
N GLY A 307 1.23 -1.00 -11.00
CA GLY A 307 1.71 -1.35 -9.67
C GLY A 307 3.23 -1.25 -9.53
N ASN A 308 3.68 -1.22 -8.29
CA ASN A 308 5.10 -1.14 -7.92
C ASN A 308 5.52 -2.36 -7.11
N GLU A 309 6.62 -2.97 -7.48
CA GLU A 309 7.30 -4.02 -6.72
C GLU A 309 8.58 -3.40 -6.15
N LEU A 310 8.60 -3.11 -4.83
CA LEU A 310 9.65 -2.29 -4.20
C LEU A 310 10.46 -3.05 -3.15
N GLY A 311 10.21 -4.33 -2.93
CA GLY A 311 10.99 -5.15 -1.99
C GLY A 311 12.39 -5.44 -2.53
N LEU A 312 13.44 -5.31 -1.68
CA LEU A 312 14.84 -5.53 -2.04
C LEU A 312 15.04 -6.86 -2.78
N LYS A 313 14.46 -7.93 -2.24
CA LYS A 313 14.59 -9.28 -2.79
C LYS A 313 13.99 -9.42 -4.20
N THR A 314 12.92 -8.69 -4.48
CA THR A 314 12.31 -8.64 -5.82
C THR A 314 13.15 -7.81 -6.78
N LEU A 315 13.59 -6.62 -6.34
CA LEU A 315 14.37 -5.70 -7.17
C LEU A 315 15.77 -6.22 -7.51
N ALA A 316 16.37 -6.98 -6.59
CA ALA A 316 17.71 -7.54 -6.75
C ALA A 316 17.71 -9.01 -7.19
N HIS A 317 16.57 -9.63 -7.49
CA HIS A 317 16.50 -11.07 -7.80
C HIS A 317 17.41 -11.50 -8.96
N GLU A 318 17.49 -10.72 -10.02
CA GLU A 318 18.35 -11.01 -11.18
C GLU A 318 19.85 -10.97 -10.85
N PHE A 319 20.24 -10.28 -9.78
CA PHE A 319 21.60 -10.21 -9.25
C PHE A 319 21.82 -11.28 -8.17
N ALA A 320 21.02 -11.24 -7.10
CA ALA A 320 21.26 -12.03 -5.90
C ALA A 320 20.68 -13.46 -5.98
N GLY A 321 19.70 -13.69 -6.87
CA GLY A 321 19.10 -15.02 -7.03
C GLY A 321 18.57 -15.61 -5.73
N HIS A 322 18.94 -16.85 -5.40
CA HIS A 322 18.49 -17.53 -4.17
C HIS A 322 18.99 -16.92 -2.86
N TRP A 323 19.95 -15.99 -2.90
CA TRP A 323 20.25 -15.15 -1.74
C TRP A 323 19.14 -14.20 -1.40
N ALA A 324 18.30 -13.84 -2.37
CA ALA A 324 17.10 -13.05 -2.19
C ALA A 324 15.98 -13.86 -1.50
N LYS A 325 16.28 -14.47 -0.34
CA LYS A 325 15.31 -15.21 0.48
C LYS A 325 14.48 -14.22 1.29
N ASP A 326 13.16 -14.43 1.30
CA ASP A 326 12.28 -13.77 2.26
C ASP A 326 12.33 -14.55 3.59
N ASP A 327 12.12 -13.83 4.70
CA ASP A 327 11.82 -14.33 6.02
C ASP A 327 12.99 -14.93 6.82
N ILE A 328 13.91 -14.08 7.23
CA ILE A 328 14.68 -14.34 8.45
C ILE A 328 13.80 -13.94 9.64
N SER A 329 13.02 -14.87 10.17
CA SER A 329 12.13 -14.60 11.29
C SER A 329 12.83 -14.68 12.67
N ASN A 330 13.95 -15.40 12.75
CA ASN A 330 14.72 -15.59 13.98
C ASN A 330 16.22 -15.72 13.68
N ILE A 331 16.95 -14.63 13.87
CA ILE A 331 18.40 -14.61 13.62
C ILE A 331 19.20 -15.50 14.58
N LEU A 332 18.66 -15.85 15.75
CA LEU A 332 19.31 -16.78 16.70
C LEU A 332 19.38 -18.21 16.16
N ALA A 333 18.49 -18.58 15.25
CA ALA A 333 18.43 -19.93 14.68
C ALA A 333 19.30 -20.13 13.42
N ILE A 334 19.91 -19.06 12.91
CA ILE A 334 20.72 -19.10 11.69
C ILE A 334 22.19 -19.16 12.07
N PRO A 335 23.03 -20.08 11.51
CA PRO A 335 24.46 -20.07 11.77
C PRO A 335 25.07 -18.68 11.50
N LEU A 336 25.83 -18.15 12.46
CA LEU A 336 26.35 -16.79 12.39
C LEU A 336 27.16 -16.49 11.12
N PRO A 337 28.00 -17.40 10.61
CA PRO A 337 28.70 -17.16 9.35
C PRO A 337 27.74 -17.01 8.14
N GLU A 338 26.67 -17.80 8.11
CA GLU A 338 25.62 -17.69 7.08
C GLU A 338 24.88 -16.36 7.19
N LEU A 339 24.55 -15.94 8.40
CA LEU A 339 23.86 -14.66 8.64
C LEU A 339 24.72 -13.46 8.23
N LEU A 340 26.00 -13.46 8.59
CA LEU A 340 26.94 -12.40 8.18
C LEU A 340 27.12 -12.33 6.66
N GLN A 341 27.21 -13.48 6.02
CA GLN A 341 27.28 -13.55 4.55
C GLN A 341 26.00 -13.04 3.90
N TYR A 342 24.85 -13.43 4.45
CA TYR A 342 23.55 -12.97 4.00
C TYR A 342 23.42 -11.44 4.13
N ASN A 343 23.81 -10.87 5.27
CA ASN A 343 23.78 -9.43 5.53
C ASN A 343 24.68 -8.65 4.55
N VAL A 344 25.87 -9.18 4.19
CA VAL A 344 26.72 -8.60 3.13
C VAL A 344 26.04 -8.66 1.77
N VAL A 345 25.35 -9.75 1.43
CA VAL A 345 24.63 -9.84 0.15
C VAL A 345 23.48 -8.83 0.09
N ASP A 346 22.84 -8.50 1.21
CA ASP A 346 21.79 -7.49 1.25
C ASP A 346 22.32 -6.07 1.03
N THR A 347 23.52 -5.75 1.55
CA THR A 347 24.20 -4.49 1.20
C THR A 347 24.63 -4.42 -0.27
N MET A 348 25.16 -5.52 -0.82
CA MET A 348 25.48 -5.62 -2.26
C MET A 348 24.22 -5.47 -3.12
N SER A 349 23.10 -6.08 -2.72
CA SER A 349 21.79 -5.96 -3.38
C SER A 349 21.27 -4.53 -3.33
N THR A 350 21.46 -3.84 -2.23
CA THR A 350 21.11 -2.41 -2.07
C THR A 350 21.90 -1.55 -3.04
N MET A 351 23.22 -1.79 -3.18
CA MET A 351 24.06 -1.13 -4.20
C MET A 351 23.60 -1.44 -5.62
N TYR A 352 23.26 -2.70 -5.90
CA TYR A 352 22.74 -3.11 -7.20
C TYR A 352 21.46 -2.34 -7.56
N VAL A 353 20.51 -2.25 -6.63
CA VAL A 353 19.24 -1.52 -6.82
C VAL A 353 19.51 -0.04 -7.06
N LYS A 354 20.42 0.59 -6.29
CA LYS A 354 20.82 1.98 -6.53
C LYS A 354 21.37 2.14 -7.95
N ASN A 355 22.35 1.34 -8.32
CA ASN A 355 23.01 1.44 -9.62
C ASN A 355 22.05 1.27 -10.80
N LYS A 356 21.03 0.40 -10.65
CA LYS A 356 20.00 0.17 -11.66
C LYS A 356 19.00 1.34 -11.76
N TYR A 357 18.46 1.81 -10.65
CA TYR A 357 17.31 2.70 -10.64
C TYR A 357 17.63 4.19 -10.49
N TYR A 358 18.74 4.56 -9.85
CA TYR A 358 19.12 5.96 -9.69
C TYR A 358 19.30 6.70 -11.04
N PRO A 359 19.96 6.13 -12.06
CA PRO A 359 20.06 6.76 -13.36
C PRO A 359 18.68 6.97 -14.03
N ILE A 360 17.75 6.03 -13.85
CA ILE A 360 16.39 6.13 -14.39
C ILE A 360 15.64 7.28 -13.70
N MET A 361 15.70 7.35 -12.37
CA MET A 361 15.10 8.42 -11.59
C MET A 361 15.61 9.81 -12.03
N VAL A 362 16.92 9.93 -12.24
CA VAL A 362 17.54 11.20 -12.70
C VAL A 362 17.12 11.54 -14.13
N ARG A 363 17.23 10.59 -15.05
CA ARG A 363 16.80 10.75 -16.45
C ARG A 363 15.35 11.21 -16.56
N ASP A 364 14.47 10.67 -15.71
CA ASP A 364 13.05 10.94 -15.72
C ASP A 364 12.67 12.21 -14.93
N GLY A 365 13.67 13.01 -14.50
CA GLY A 365 13.48 14.29 -13.82
C GLY A 365 12.97 14.18 -12.38
N GLN A 366 13.06 12.97 -11.76
CA GLN A 366 12.50 12.74 -10.43
C GLN A 366 13.48 13.01 -9.28
N LYS A 367 14.75 13.42 -9.57
CA LYS A 367 15.75 13.74 -8.54
C LYS A 367 15.31 14.88 -7.63
N ARG A 368 14.67 15.91 -8.19
CA ARG A 368 14.24 17.07 -7.41
C ARG A 368 13.20 16.71 -6.35
N ILE A 369 12.13 16.00 -6.74
CA ILE A 369 11.10 15.56 -5.79
C ILE A 369 11.67 14.58 -4.75
N TYR A 370 12.63 13.74 -5.13
CA TYR A 370 13.35 12.86 -4.20
C TYR A 370 14.03 13.65 -3.10
N GLN A 371 14.82 14.68 -3.47
CA GLN A 371 15.61 15.47 -2.54
C GLN A 371 14.79 16.49 -1.74
N GLU A 372 13.79 17.12 -2.36
CA GLU A 372 13.03 18.20 -1.72
C GLU A 372 11.76 17.72 -0.99
N GLN A 373 11.24 16.53 -1.30
CA GLN A 373 10.01 16.02 -0.70
C GLN A 373 10.19 14.66 0.01
N PHE A 374 10.74 13.64 -0.67
CA PHE A 374 10.76 12.29 -0.12
C PHE A 374 11.79 12.10 0.99
N LEU A 375 13.03 12.57 0.83
CA LEU A 375 14.05 12.47 1.88
C LEU A 375 13.69 13.31 3.13
N PRO A 376 13.23 14.58 3.03
CA PRO A 376 12.74 15.30 4.19
C PRO A 376 11.54 14.61 4.87
N SER A 377 10.62 14.05 4.09
CA SER A 377 9.50 13.28 4.65
C SER A 377 9.97 12.04 5.39
N LEU A 378 10.97 11.34 4.88
CA LEU A 378 11.55 10.17 5.55
C LEU A 378 12.13 10.56 6.92
N LYS A 379 12.88 11.69 7.00
CA LYS A 379 13.39 12.23 8.27
C LYS A 379 12.27 12.47 9.27
N THR A 380 11.23 13.17 8.87
CA THR A 380 10.07 13.47 9.73
C THR A 380 9.33 12.20 10.16
N ILE A 381 9.14 11.24 9.26
CA ILE A 381 8.47 9.95 9.55
C ILE A 381 9.26 9.14 10.55
N ILE A 382 10.58 9.08 10.47
CA ILE A 382 11.41 8.36 11.44
C ILE A 382 11.17 8.93 12.85
N GLN A 383 11.11 10.25 13.02
CA GLN A 383 10.79 10.87 14.30
C GLN A 383 9.36 10.49 14.77
N ILE A 384 8.35 10.60 13.88
CA ILE A 384 6.97 10.23 14.18
C ILE A 384 6.87 8.79 14.68
N GLU A 385 7.50 7.87 13.97
CA GLU A 385 7.43 6.43 14.29
C GLU A 385 8.18 6.06 15.57
N LEU A 386 9.28 6.76 15.91
CA LEU A 386 9.98 6.60 17.19
C LEU A 386 9.23 7.28 18.35
N SER A 387 8.62 8.43 18.10
CA SER A 387 7.82 9.15 19.11
C SER A 387 6.58 8.34 19.49
N GLY A 388 5.84 7.84 18.52
CA GLY A 388 4.61 7.08 18.71
C GLY A 388 3.42 7.93 19.17
N LEU A 389 2.22 7.40 18.97
CA LEU A 389 0.95 8.05 19.28
C LEU A 389 0.47 7.62 20.69
N PRO A 390 0.36 8.52 21.68
CA PRO A 390 0.06 8.15 23.06
C PRO A 390 -1.40 7.77 23.26
N LEU A 391 -1.66 6.70 24.00
CA LEU A 391 -2.98 6.21 24.36
C LEU A 391 -3.09 5.83 25.85
N ILE A 392 -4.31 5.77 26.34
CA ILE A 392 -4.68 5.42 27.72
C ILE A 392 -5.10 3.95 27.75
N PRO A 393 -4.32 3.02 28.37
CA PRO A 393 -4.62 1.60 28.36
C PRO A 393 -6.02 1.24 28.90
N ASP A 394 -6.47 1.91 29.96
CA ASP A 394 -7.78 1.63 30.54
C ASP A 394 -8.94 2.08 29.62
N LYS A 395 -8.75 3.15 28.84
CA LYS A 395 -9.73 3.56 27.84
C LYS A 395 -9.80 2.58 26.67
N VAL A 396 -8.73 1.87 26.35
CA VAL A 396 -8.73 0.79 25.38
C VAL A 396 -9.60 -0.38 25.85
N LYS A 397 -9.48 -0.77 27.13
CA LYS A 397 -10.32 -1.82 27.74
C LYS A 397 -11.80 -1.44 27.73
N GLU A 398 -12.12 -0.20 28.12
CA GLU A 398 -13.49 0.34 28.07
C GLU A 398 -14.03 0.30 26.63
N ALA A 399 -13.22 0.78 25.66
CA ALA A 399 -13.62 0.78 24.26
C ALA A 399 -13.85 -0.64 23.71
N ARG A 400 -13.02 -1.61 24.05
CA ARG A 400 -13.25 -3.03 23.71
C ARG A 400 -14.61 -3.49 24.18
N LYS A 401 -14.94 -3.28 25.47
CA LYS A 401 -16.21 -3.71 26.08
C LYS A 401 -17.41 -3.06 25.39
N GLU A 402 -17.33 -1.75 25.09
CA GLU A 402 -18.41 -1.03 24.40
C GLU A 402 -18.59 -1.53 22.96
N LEU A 403 -17.49 -1.85 22.26
CA LEU A 403 -17.53 -2.40 20.91
C LEU A 403 -18.13 -3.82 20.92
N GLU A 404 -17.74 -4.68 21.86
CA GLU A 404 -18.31 -6.03 22.01
C GLU A 404 -19.82 -5.96 22.27
N ASN A 405 -20.26 -5.05 23.14
CA ASN A 405 -21.69 -4.81 23.39
C ASN A 405 -22.41 -4.31 22.11
N GLY A 406 -21.78 -3.41 21.34
CA GLY A 406 -22.30 -2.94 20.05
C GLY A 406 -22.42 -4.04 19.01
N MET A 407 -21.43 -4.93 18.93
CA MET A 407 -21.46 -6.10 18.07
C MET A 407 -22.57 -7.08 18.47
N PHE A 408 -22.72 -7.35 19.76
CA PHE A 408 -23.80 -8.18 20.28
C PHE A 408 -25.19 -7.60 19.95
N ALA A 409 -25.40 -6.31 20.16
CA ALA A 409 -26.64 -5.62 19.82
C ALA A 409 -26.97 -5.73 18.30
N ALA A 410 -25.97 -5.55 17.43
CA ALA A 410 -26.16 -5.72 15.99
C ALA A 410 -26.57 -7.17 15.63
N ILE A 411 -25.96 -8.17 16.26
CA ILE A 411 -26.33 -9.59 16.05
C ILE A 411 -27.79 -9.84 16.51
N GLN A 412 -28.21 -9.30 17.65
CA GLN A 412 -29.57 -9.46 18.14
C GLN A 412 -30.62 -8.83 17.21
N LEU A 413 -30.32 -7.62 16.69
CA LEU A 413 -31.19 -6.99 15.69
C LEU A 413 -31.32 -7.82 14.42
N MET A 414 -30.21 -8.38 13.93
CA MET A 414 -30.23 -9.26 12.76
C MET A 414 -31.07 -10.52 12.99
N ARG A 415 -30.88 -11.22 14.11
CA ARG A 415 -31.60 -12.43 14.49
C ARG A 415 -33.11 -12.22 14.65
N GLY A 416 -33.54 -11.02 15.02
CA GLY A 416 -34.94 -10.66 15.13
C GLY A 416 -35.69 -10.64 13.79
N THR A 417 -34.98 -10.58 12.66
CA THR A 417 -35.59 -10.45 11.34
C THR A 417 -36.04 -11.78 10.74
N LYS A 418 -37.11 -11.74 9.95
CA LYS A 418 -37.55 -12.94 9.17
C LYS A 418 -36.52 -13.37 8.13
N PHE A 419 -35.73 -12.43 7.60
CA PHE A 419 -34.71 -12.70 6.58
C PHE A 419 -33.58 -13.59 7.13
N VAL A 420 -33.11 -13.30 8.35
CA VAL A 420 -32.06 -14.11 8.97
C VAL A 420 -32.57 -15.52 9.27
N LYS A 421 -33.80 -15.68 9.83
CA LYS A 421 -34.42 -16.99 10.06
C LYS A 421 -34.55 -17.81 8.78
N ALA A 422 -34.94 -17.15 7.67
CA ALA A 422 -35.02 -17.82 6.37
C ALA A 422 -33.61 -18.22 5.83
N ALA A 423 -32.60 -17.37 6.00
CA ALA A 423 -31.22 -17.68 5.60
C ALA A 423 -30.64 -18.86 6.42
N GLU A 424 -30.88 -18.90 7.71
CA GLU A 424 -30.48 -19.99 8.58
C GLU A 424 -31.08 -21.32 8.11
N ARG A 425 -32.35 -21.33 7.70
CA ARG A 425 -32.98 -22.54 7.14
C ARG A 425 -32.28 -23.03 5.87
N VAL A 426 -31.90 -22.09 4.97
CA VAL A 426 -31.12 -22.44 3.76
C VAL A 426 -29.75 -22.99 4.12
N ILE A 427 -29.06 -22.40 5.10
CA ILE A 427 -27.76 -22.84 5.59
C ILE A 427 -27.86 -24.26 6.18
N GLN A 428 -28.86 -24.50 7.02
CA GLN A 428 -29.14 -25.81 7.64
C GLN A 428 -29.45 -26.89 6.59
N GLN A 429 -30.26 -26.53 5.60
CA GLN A 429 -30.61 -27.45 4.49
C GLN A 429 -29.37 -27.85 3.70
N ARG A 430 -28.50 -26.88 3.33
CA ARG A 430 -27.24 -27.14 2.60
C ARG A 430 -26.26 -27.96 3.41
N ALA A 431 -26.20 -27.73 4.73
CA ALA A 431 -25.34 -28.49 5.61
C ALA A 431 -25.82 -29.96 5.71
N MET A 432 -27.14 -30.15 5.82
CA MET A 432 -27.77 -31.46 5.81
C MET A 432 -27.46 -32.20 4.50
N GLU A 433 -27.70 -31.57 3.35
CA GLU A 433 -27.42 -32.14 2.04
C GLU A 433 -25.96 -32.55 1.88
N ALA A 434 -25.03 -31.64 2.26
CA ALA A 434 -23.60 -31.89 2.19
C ALA A 434 -23.12 -33.03 3.14
N ALA A 435 -23.72 -33.14 4.31
CA ALA A 435 -23.43 -34.22 5.26
C ALA A 435 -23.99 -35.56 4.73
N ASN A 436 -25.25 -35.56 4.31
CA ASN A 436 -25.95 -36.79 3.85
C ASN A 436 -25.35 -37.33 2.54
N ALA A 437 -24.80 -36.47 1.66
CA ALA A 437 -24.11 -36.91 0.45
C ALA A 437 -22.86 -37.77 0.71
N LYS A 438 -22.32 -37.74 1.92
CA LYS A 438 -21.15 -38.52 2.35
C LYS A 438 -21.54 -39.80 3.08
N LEU A 439 -22.82 -40.00 3.43
CA LEU A 439 -23.32 -41.12 4.21
C LEU A 439 -23.95 -42.16 3.30
N LYS A 440 -23.64 -43.44 3.56
CA LYS A 440 -24.15 -44.57 2.74
C LYS A 440 -25.48 -45.16 3.26
N THR A 441 -25.78 -45.00 4.54
CA THR A 441 -26.88 -45.76 5.15
C THR A 441 -27.81 -44.96 6.05
N LYS A 442 -27.36 -43.97 6.79
CA LYS A 442 -28.19 -43.22 7.73
C LYS A 442 -28.11 -41.73 7.43
N GLN A 443 -29.23 -41.12 7.08
CA GLN A 443 -29.31 -39.66 6.83
C GLN A 443 -29.69 -38.91 8.10
N HIS A 444 -29.12 -37.71 8.25
CA HIS A 444 -29.47 -36.78 9.31
C HIS A 444 -30.69 -35.94 8.89
N PRO A 445 -31.70 -35.77 9.76
CA PRO A 445 -32.77 -34.79 9.52
C PRO A 445 -32.27 -33.35 9.70
N ILE A 446 -33.02 -32.39 9.19
CA ILE A 446 -32.64 -30.99 9.23
C ILE A 446 -32.49 -30.43 10.67
N GLU A 447 -33.27 -30.99 11.59
CA GLU A 447 -33.25 -30.64 13.02
C GLU A 447 -31.87 -30.88 13.66
N HIS A 448 -31.12 -31.84 13.14
CA HIS A 448 -29.74 -32.11 13.59
C HIS A 448 -28.82 -30.88 13.37
N PHE A 449 -29.16 -30.04 12.41
CA PHE A 449 -28.40 -28.82 12.05
C PHE A 449 -29.02 -27.53 12.62
N SER A 450 -30.04 -27.61 13.47
CA SER A 450 -30.75 -26.47 14.08
C SER A 450 -29.83 -25.52 14.88
N HIS A 451 -28.69 -26.02 15.35
CA HIS A 451 -27.64 -25.25 16.02
C HIS A 451 -26.89 -24.31 15.09
N MET A 452 -26.96 -24.52 13.77
CA MET A 452 -26.28 -23.67 12.78
C MET A 452 -27.02 -22.36 12.58
N GLN A 453 -26.47 -21.31 13.11
CA GLN A 453 -26.96 -19.95 12.99
C GLN A 453 -26.16 -19.20 11.92
N LEU A 454 -26.74 -18.10 11.38
CA LEU A 454 -26.05 -17.21 10.48
C LEU A 454 -24.82 -16.61 11.18
N ASN A 455 -23.65 -16.79 10.58
CA ASN A 455 -22.41 -16.12 10.96
C ASN A 455 -22.24 -14.85 10.10
N PRO A 456 -22.43 -13.63 10.65
CA PRO A 456 -22.25 -12.38 9.89
C PRO A 456 -20.80 -12.16 9.40
N GLY A 457 -19.81 -12.84 9.99
CA GLY A 457 -18.41 -12.83 9.52
C GLY A 457 -18.14 -13.75 8.34
N SER A 458 -19.11 -14.61 7.95
CA SER A 458 -18.95 -15.51 6.81
C SER A 458 -19.51 -14.89 5.53
N ASN A 459 -18.64 -14.41 4.63
CA ASN A 459 -19.05 -13.86 3.33
C ASN A 459 -19.95 -14.82 2.53
N GLN A 460 -19.73 -16.13 2.64
CA GLN A 460 -20.54 -17.12 1.96
C GLN A 460 -21.97 -17.18 2.52
N GLN A 461 -22.13 -17.17 3.84
CA GLN A 461 -23.45 -17.18 4.48
C GLN A 461 -24.17 -15.85 4.31
N VAL A 462 -23.43 -14.74 4.40
CA VAL A 462 -23.98 -13.40 4.14
C VAL A 462 -24.44 -13.28 2.68
N ALA A 463 -23.74 -13.86 1.72
CA ALA A 463 -24.21 -13.89 0.34
C ALA A 463 -25.55 -14.64 0.15
N ILE A 464 -25.78 -15.74 0.89
CA ILE A 464 -27.10 -16.40 0.93
C ILE A 464 -28.18 -15.46 1.43
N LEU A 465 -27.94 -14.76 2.54
CA LEU A 465 -28.86 -13.77 3.08
C LEU A 465 -29.19 -12.68 2.07
N LEU A 466 -28.17 -12.03 1.50
CA LEU A 466 -28.33 -10.87 0.62
C LEU A 466 -29.00 -11.23 -0.71
N TYR A 467 -28.53 -12.28 -1.37
CA TYR A 467 -28.90 -12.53 -2.77
C TYR A 467 -29.98 -13.62 -2.93
N GLU A 468 -30.00 -14.62 -2.07
CA GLU A 468 -30.96 -15.69 -2.20
C GLU A 468 -32.25 -15.42 -1.38
N VAL A 469 -32.12 -14.82 -0.18
CA VAL A 469 -33.27 -14.55 0.70
C VAL A 469 -33.82 -13.16 0.50
N MET A 470 -32.99 -12.11 0.60
CA MET A 470 -33.44 -10.73 0.44
C MET A 470 -33.64 -10.33 -1.03
N LYS A 471 -33.16 -11.13 -2.00
CA LYS A 471 -33.24 -10.89 -3.44
C LYS A 471 -32.67 -9.52 -3.87
N LEU A 472 -31.61 -9.07 -3.20
CA LEU A 472 -30.93 -7.84 -3.59
C LEU A 472 -30.16 -8.03 -4.91
N PRO A 473 -29.92 -6.97 -5.70
CA PRO A 473 -29.16 -7.07 -6.94
C PRO A 473 -27.70 -7.41 -6.70
N ILE A 474 -27.10 -8.24 -7.56
CA ILE A 474 -25.66 -8.52 -7.52
C ILE A 474 -24.92 -7.34 -8.16
N ILE A 475 -24.50 -6.39 -7.34
CA ILE A 475 -23.80 -5.18 -7.80
C ILE A 475 -22.28 -5.41 -7.99
N GLU A 476 -21.71 -6.37 -7.27
CA GLU A 476 -20.28 -6.71 -7.34
C GLU A 476 -20.05 -8.21 -7.33
N ARG A 477 -18.92 -8.62 -7.94
CA ARG A 477 -18.46 -10.01 -7.91
C ARG A 477 -17.00 -10.07 -7.48
N THR A 478 -16.64 -11.13 -6.76
CA THR A 478 -15.26 -11.43 -6.37
C THR A 478 -14.39 -11.75 -7.60
N LYS A 479 -13.07 -11.81 -7.41
CA LYS A 479 -12.14 -12.28 -8.45
C LYS A 479 -12.50 -13.68 -8.99
N THR A 480 -13.16 -14.50 -8.18
CA THR A 480 -13.67 -15.83 -8.55
C THR A 480 -15.09 -15.80 -9.14
N LYS A 481 -15.59 -14.61 -9.52
CA LYS A 481 -16.91 -14.35 -10.11
C LYS A 481 -18.13 -14.69 -9.21
N GLN A 482 -17.93 -14.95 -7.93
CA GLN A 482 -19.04 -15.14 -6.97
C GLN A 482 -19.64 -13.77 -6.58
N PRO A 483 -20.92 -13.69 -6.20
CA PRO A 483 -21.52 -12.49 -5.64
C PRO A 483 -20.71 -11.98 -4.44
N SER A 484 -20.39 -10.68 -4.40
CA SER A 484 -19.61 -10.10 -3.30
C SER A 484 -20.51 -9.82 -2.09
N ALA A 485 -20.06 -10.27 -0.91
CA ALA A 485 -20.63 -9.91 0.39
C ALA A 485 -19.61 -9.12 1.25
N ALA A 486 -18.65 -8.45 0.60
CA ALA A 486 -17.68 -7.59 1.28
C ALA A 486 -18.38 -6.37 1.93
N ALA A 487 -17.79 -5.82 2.98
CA ALA A 487 -18.34 -4.68 3.71
C ALA A 487 -18.70 -3.50 2.77
N ASP A 488 -17.80 -3.13 1.86
CA ASP A 488 -18.03 -2.05 0.89
C ASP A 488 -19.19 -2.34 -0.07
N THR A 489 -19.45 -3.62 -0.37
CA THR A 489 -20.61 -4.02 -1.18
C THR A 489 -21.90 -3.87 -0.38
N ILE A 490 -21.87 -4.23 0.91
CA ILE A 490 -23.05 -4.13 1.80
C ILE A 490 -23.42 -2.67 2.04
N ASP A 491 -22.43 -1.78 2.22
CA ASP A 491 -22.62 -0.32 2.33
C ASP A 491 -23.39 0.26 1.12
N LYS A 492 -23.16 -0.27 -0.08
CA LYS A 492 -23.88 0.14 -1.30
C LYS A 492 -25.26 -0.50 -1.41
N LEU A 493 -25.41 -1.75 -0.95
CA LEU A 493 -26.69 -2.47 -1.03
C LEU A 493 -27.81 -1.84 -0.20
N ILE A 494 -27.48 -1.02 0.80
CA ILE A 494 -28.49 -0.30 1.60
C ILE A 494 -29.37 0.61 0.73
N TYR A 495 -28.83 1.19 -0.34
CA TYR A 495 -29.57 2.02 -1.30
C TYR A 495 -30.51 1.23 -2.20
N HIS A 496 -30.34 -0.08 -2.29
CA HIS A 496 -31.18 -1.00 -3.05
C HIS A 496 -32.29 -1.64 -2.18
N ALA A 497 -32.28 -1.41 -0.87
CA ALA A 497 -33.27 -1.96 0.03
C ALA A 497 -34.61 -1.22 -0.07
N LYS A 498 -35.69 -1.95 -0.35
CA LYS A 498 -37.02 -1.38 -0.59
C LYS A 498 -37.88 -1.19 0.67
N THR A 499 -37.62 -1.96 1.73
CA THR A 499 -38.38 -1.96 2.98
C THR A 499 -37.54 -1.46 4.13
N GLN A 500 -38.23 -0.87 5.15
CA GLN A 500 -37.54 -0.41 6.36
C GLN A 500 -36.84 -1.56 7.10
N GLU A 501 -37.46 -2.77 7.13
CA GLU A 501 -36.87 -3.96 7.73
C GLU A 501 -35.56 -4.36 7.01
N SER A 502 -35.54 -4.33 5.66
CA SER A 502 -34.34 -4.59 4.87
C SER A 502 -33.25 -3.56 5.13
N LYS A 503 -33.60 -2.29 5.23
CA LYS A 503 -32.62 -1.22 5.54
C LYS A 503 -32.05 -1.38 6.95
N ALA A 504 -32.88 -1.68 7.93
CA ALA A 504 -32.45 -1.90 9.31
C ALA A 504 -31.51 -3.12 9.42
N LEU A 505 -31.79 -4.20 8.70
CA LEU A 505 -30.93 -5.39 8.66
C LEU A 505 -29.58 -5.08 8.03
N LEU A 506 -29.55 -4.36 6.89
CA LEU A 506 -28.31 -3.97 6.24
C LEU A 506 -27.51 -3.02 7.12
N GLN A 507 -28.17 -2.06 7.81
CA GLN A 507 -27.49 -1.17 8.76
C GLN A 507 -26.86 -1.97 9.91
N ALA A 508 -27.55 -2.98 10.45
CA ALA A 508 -26.99 -3.84 11.48
C ALA A 508 -25.79 -4.66 10.98
N LEU A 509 -25.80 -5.12 9.72
CA LEU A 509 -24.64 -5.77 9.10
C LEU A 509 -23.47 -4.80 8.91
N ILE A 510 -23.74 -3.57 8.48
CA ILE A 510 -22.73 -2.50 8.34
C ILE A 510 -22.08 -2.20 9.68
N ASP A 511 -22.89 -2.03 10.72
CA ASP A 511 -22.41 -1.75 12.09
C ASP A 511 -21.59 -2.93 12.62
N TYR A 512 -22.06 -4.17 12.42
CA TYR A 512 -21.30 -5.37 12.75
C TYR A 512 -19.92 -5.39 12.07
N ASN A 513 -19.86 -5.17 10.75
CA ASN A 513 -18.60 -5.20 10.01
C ASN A 513 -17.62 -4.12 10.49
N LYS A 514 -18.10 -2.91 10.76
CA LYS A 514 -17.27 -1.82 11.29
C LYS A 514 -16.70 -2.18 12.66
N VAL A 515 -17.53 -2.68 13.55
CA VAL A 515 -17.11 -3.08 14.89
C VAL A 515 -16.16 -4.27 14.84
N ALA A 516 -16.49 -5.31 14.06
CA ALA A 516 -15.65 -6.49 13.91
C ALA A 516 -14.24 -6.12 13.38
N LYS A 517 -14.14 -5.18 12.43
CA LYS A 517 -12.86 -4.69 11.94
C LYS A 517 -12.07 -3.96 13.03
N ILE A 518 -12.73 -3.12 13.83
CA ILE A 518 -12.05 -2.41 14.93
C ILE A 518 -11.53 -3.41 15.96
N LEU A 519 -12.35 -4.36 16.37
CA LEU A 519 -12.00 -5.38 17.35
C LEU A 519 -10.88 -6.32 16.88
N SER A 520 -10.84 -6.64 15.58
CA SER A 520 -9.84 -7.57 15.04
C SER A 520 -8.52 -6.90 14.64
N SER A 521 -8.52 -5.62 14.27
CA SER A 521 -7.35 -4.94 13.71
C SER A 521 -6.77 -3.86 14.61
N PHE A 522 -7.61 -3.01 15.19
CA PHE A 522 -7.14 -1.85 15.94
C PHE A 522 -7.00 -2.12 17.45
N ILE A 523 -8.00 -2.71 18.06
CA ILE A 523 -7.97 -2.96 19.52
C ILE A 523 -6.79 -3.85 19.92
N PRO A 524 -6.46 -4.97 19.23
CA PRO A 524 -5.27 -5.76 19.55
C PRO A 524 -3.96 -4.97 19.44
N ALA A 525 -3.84 -4.08 18.44
CA ALA A 525 -2.67 -3.22 18.28
C ALA A 525 -2.58 -2.18 19.42
N PHE A 526 -3.71 -1.64 19.88
CA PHE A 526 -3.74 -0.69 21.00
C PHE A 526 -3.39 -1.37 22.34
N GLU A 527 -3.84 -2.61 22.53
CA GLU A 527 -3.50 -3.41 23.71
C GLU A 527 -2.02 -3.83 23.74
N ALA A 528 -1.42 -4.02 22.55
CA ALA A 528 -0.01 -4.33 22.39
C ALA A 528 0.91 -3.08 22.37
N ALA A 529 0.35 -1.88 22.51
CA ALA A 529 1.11 -0.63 22.48
C ALA A 529 2.21 -0.60 23.54
N PHE A 530 3.33 0.04 23.22
CA PHE A 530 4.53 0.03 24.04
C PHE A 530 4.41 1.00 25.23
N ASP A 531 4.54 0.49 26.46
CA ASP A 531 4.58 1.33 27.65
C ASP A 531 5.97 2.00 27.79
N LYS A 532 6.00 3.34 27.77
CA LYS A 532 7.23 4.12 27.98
C LYS A 532 7.43 4.56 29.42
N GLY A 533 6.62 4.11 30.38
CA GLY A 533 6.77 4.38 31.80
C GLY A 533 6.26 5.75 32.28
N ASN A 534 5.55 6.51 31.44
CA ASN A 534 5.02 7.84 31.81
C ASN A 534 3.47 7.88 31.95
N GLY A 535 2.86 6.73 32.20
CA GLY A 535 1.42 6.60 32.37
C GLY A 535 0.64 6.58 31.03
N ARG A 536 1.34 6.39 29.92
CA ARG A 536 0.76 6.19 28.57
C ARG A 536 1.44 5.01 27.90
N ALA A 537 0.66 4.26 27.12
CA ALA A 537 1.20 3.37 26.11
C ALA A 537 1.31 4.11 24.77
N TYR A 538 2.24 3.71 23.93
CA TYR A 538 2.52 4.38 22.65
C TYR A 538 2.35 3.42 21.48
N LEU A 539 1.54 3.83 20.52
CA LEU A 539 1.31 3.09 19.28
C LEU A 539 2.33 3.54 18.22
N HIS A 540 3.21 2.63 17.86
CA HIS A 540 4.24 2.84 16.84
C HIS A 540 3.78 2.23 15.51
N GLY A 541 2.91 2.94 14.78
CA GLY A 541 2.50 2.53 13.43
C GLY A 541 3.53 2.93 12.37
N ASN A 542 3.54 2.22 11.24
CA ASN A 542 4.42 2.56 10.12
C ASN A 542 3.71 3.48 9.12
N PHE A 543 4.42 4.51 8.65
CA PHE A 543 3.98 5.43 7.59
C PHE A 543 4.86 5.23 6.35
N ASN A 544 4.32 4.55 5.34
CA ASN A 544 5.10 4.12 4.19
C ASN A 544 5.07 5.15 3.07
N LEU A 545 6.22 5.72 2.74
CA LEU A 545 6.48 6.45 1.50
C LEU A 545 6.57 5.46 0.32
N GLY A 546 6.12 5.90 -0.87
CA GLY A 546 6.13 5.05 -2.06
C GLY A 546 5.08 3.93 -2.07
N GLY A 547 4.22 3.85 -1.05
CA GLY A 547 3.18 2.83 -0.94
C GLY A 547 1.93 3.08 -1.80
N THR A 548 1.81 4.23 -2.46
CA THR A 548 0.66 4.61 -3.30
C THR A 548 1.12 5.18 -4.64
N LEU A 549 0.25 5.08 -5.64
CA LEU A 549 0.47 5.65 -6.97
C LEU A 549 0.63 7.18 -6.94
N SER A 550 -0.12 7.84 -6.09
CA SER A 550 -0.21 9.30 -6.00
C SER A 550 0.86 9.96 -5.12
N GLY A 551 1.72 9.17 -4.46
CA GLY A 551 2.71 9.67 -3.49
C GLY A 551 2.15 9.90 -2.08
N ARG A 552 0.83 9.72 -1.84
CA ARG A 552 0.26 9.74 -0.50
C ARG A 552 0.90 8.67 0.38
N LEU A 553 0.95 8.91 1.68
CA LEU A 553 1.37 7.91 2.65
C LEU A 553 0.37 6.76 2.70
N SER A 554 0.87 5.55 2.79
CA SER A 554 0.11 4.42 3.31
C SER A 554 0.58 4.09 4.73
N SER A 555 -0.18 3.29 5.46
CA SER A 555 0.18 2.92 6.83
C SER A 555 -0.08 1.45 7.09
N SER A 556 0.73 0.84 7.94
CA SER A 556 0.61 -0.56 8.36
C SER A 556 0.99 -0.71 9.85
N ASP A 557 0.56 -1.78 10.44
CA ASP A 557 0.91 -2.30 11.75
C ASP A 557 0.71 -1.33 12.95
N PRO A 558 -0.49 -0.77 13.12
CA PRO A 558 -1.71 -0.89 12.35
C PRO A 558 -1.85 0.17 11.26
N ASN A 559 -2.80 -0.02 10.32
CA ASN A 559 -3.09 0.97 9.29
C ASN A 559 -3.83 2.19 9.88
N LEU A 560 -3.08 3.19 10.34
CA LEU A 560 -3.59 4.41 10.96
C LEU A 560 -4.36 5.30 9.97
N GLN A 561 -4.12 5.19 8.66
CA GLN A 561 -4.89 5.90 7.64
C GLN A 561 -6.35 5.43 7.57
N ASN A 562 -6.68 4.28 8.13
CA ASN A 562 -8.03 3.72 8.18
C ASN A 562 -8.66 3.77 9.57
N LEU A 563 -8.16 4.61 10.48
CA LEU A 563 -8.80 4.82 11.79
C LEU A 563 -10.23 5.33 11.59
N PRO A 564 -11.22 4.72 12.25
CA PRO A 564 -12.61 5.17 12.14
C PRO A 564 -12.76 6.60 12.65
N SER A 565 -13.25 7.52 11.83
CA SER A 565 -13.33 8.95 12.20
C SER A 565 -14.74 9.49 12.38
N GLY A 566 -15.67 9.16 11.50
CA GLY A 566 -16.97 9.85 11.38
C GLY A 566 -18.17 9.19 12.05
N SER A 567 -18.02 8.07 12.75
CA SER A 567 -19.12 7.30 13.32
C SER A 567 -19.12 7.32 14.86
N LYS A 568 -20.22 6.83 15.47
CA LYS A 568 -20.29 6.50 16.91
C LYS A 568 -19.04 5.74 17.38
N PHE A 569 -18.58 4.76 16.61
CA PHE A 569 -17.42 3.94 16.92
C PHE A 569 -16.09 4.70 16.73
N GLY A 570 -16.04 5.66 15.82
CA GLY A 570 -14.87 6.53 15.64
C GLY A 570 -14.61 7.42 16.85
N LYS A 571 -15.65 8.00 17.43
CA LYS A 571 -15.54 8.77 18.69
C LYS A 571 -15.01 7.90 19.84
N LEU A 572 -15.46 6.64 19.92
CA LEU A 572 -15.02 5.69 20.95
C LEU A 572 -13.52 5.38 20.81
N VAL A 573 -13.06 5.12 19.58
CA VAL A 573 -11.63 4.91 19.27
C VAL A 573 -10.80 6.15 19.63
N LYS A 574 -11.25 7.34 19.24
CA LYS A 574 -10.56 8.60 19.55
C LYS A 574 -10.44 8.88 21.05
N LYS A 575 -11.38 8.43 21.88
CA LYS A 575 -11.26 8.55 23.34
C LYS A 575 -10.09 7.78 23.95
N CYS A 576 -9.53 6.81 23.25
CA CYS A 576 -8.37 6.06 23.70
C CYS A 576 -7.08 6.91 23.67
N PHE A 577 -7.02 7.96 22.85
CA PHE A 577 -5.81 8.75 22.63
C PHE A 577 -5.82 10.05 23.43
N ALA A 578 -4.75 10.29 24.19
CA ALA A 578 -4.57 11.52 24.95
C ALA A 578 -3.09 11.75 25.28
N ALA A 579 -2.70 13.00 25.37
CA ALA A 579 -1.36 13.40 25.78
C ALA A 579 -0.96 12.88 27.17
N PRO A 580 0.32 12.63 27.43
CA PRO A 580 0.81 12.41 28.77
C PRO A 580 0.77 13.69 29.63
N HIS A 581 0.99 13.56 30.94
CA HIS A 581 1.00 14.70 31.85
C HIS A 581 2.02 15.76 31.38
N GLY A 582 1.64 17.03 31.47
CA GLY A 582 2.48 18.15 31.05
C GLY A 582 2.53 18.41 29.54
N TRP A 583 1.76 17.66 28.75
CA TRP A 583 1.66 17.79 27.30
C TRP A 583 0.21 18.01 26.84
N ILE A 584 0.08 18.54 25.65
CA ILE A 584 -1.19 18.72 24.93
C ILE A 584 -1.10 17.90 23.65
N PHE A 585 -2.11 17.09 23.37
CA PHE A 585 -2.28 16.48 22.05
C PHE A 585 -2.97 17.49 21.15
N ALA A 586 -2.38 17.78 20.00
CA ALA A 586 -2.88 18.77 19.05
C ALA A 586 -2.80 18.24 17.64
N GLY A 587 -3.58 18.82 16.73
CA GLY A 587 -3.53 18.48 15.33
C GLY A 587 -4.09 19.58 14.45
N ALA A 588 -3.62 19.65 13.21
CA ALA A 588 -4.17 20.55 12.20
C ALA A 588 -4.54 19.75 10.95
N ASP A 589 -5.73 20.00 10.42
CA ASP A 589 -6.29 19.36 9.24
C ASP A 589 -6.58 20.40 8.15
N PHE A 590 -6.34 20.05 6.89
CA PHE A 590 -6.74 20.90 5.78
C PHE A 590 -8.26 20.92 5.61
N ASN A 591 -8.81 22.10 5.49
CA ASN A 591 -10.25 22.23 5.22
C ASN A 591 -10.53 21.98 3.74
N ALA A 592 -11.07 20.79 3.41
CA ALA A 592 -11.48 20.38 2.06
C ALA A 592 -10.32 20.47 1.03
N LEU A 593 -9.13 19.97 1.35
CA LEU A 593 -7.94 20.06 0.50
C LEU A 593 -8.21 19.64 -0.95
N GLU A 594 -8.79 18.46 -1.16
CA GLU A 594 -8.98 17.89 -2.49
C GLU A 594 -9.94 18.73 -3.36
N ASP A 595 -11.04 19.26 -2.81
CA ASP A 595 -11.98 20.11 -3.54
C ASP A 595 -11.32 21.46 -3.91
N ARG A 596 -10.50 22.04 -3.03
CA ARG A 596 -9.76 23.29 -3.27
C ARG A 596 -8.69 23.09 -4.33
N ILE A 597 -7.90 22.03 -4.22
CA ILE A 597 -6.89 21.68 -5.22
C ILE A 597 -7.53 21.46 -6.57
N ASN A 598 -8.65 20.73 -6.62
CA ASN A 598 -9.34 20.50 -7.89
C ASN A 598 -9.86 21.80 -8.52
N ALA A 599 -10.37 22.74 -7.71
CA ALA A 599 -10.76 24.07 -8.19
C ALA A 599 -9.56 24.86 -8.74
N LEU A 600 -8.43 24.82 -8.04
CA LEU A 600 -7.17 25.50 -8.44
C LEU A 600 -6.60 24.93 -9.73
N LEU A 601 -6.50 23.60 -9.85
CA LEU A 601 -5.93 22.93 -11.02
C LEU A 601 -6.78 23.10 -12.28
N THR A 602 -8.09 22.97 -12.13
CA THR A 602 -9.00 22.96 -13.28
C THR A 602 -9.47 24.35 -13.66
N GLN A 603 -9.36 25.34 -12.76
CA GLN A 603 -9.89 26.69 -12.92
C GLN A 603 -11.39 26.71 -13.29
N ASP A 604 -12.12 25.68 -12.84
CA ASP A 604 -13.56 25.57 -13.09
C ASP A 604 -14.32 26.65 -12.31
N PRO A 605 -15.07 27.55 -12.99
CA PRO A 605 -15.71 28.67 -12.33
C PRO A 605 -16.73 28.25 -11.28
N ASN A 606 -17.43 27.12 -11.49
CA ASN A 606 -18.40 26.64 -10.52
C ASN A 606 -17.76 26.00 -9.28
N LYS A 607 -16.54 25.48 -9.39
CA LYS A 607 -15.77 25.04 -8.24
C LYS A 607 -15.16 26.19 -7.48
N ILE A 608 -14.66 27.22 -8.18
CA ILE A 608 -14.10 28.43 -7.56
C ILE A 608 -15.18 29.18 -6.76
N LYS A 609 -16.40 29.35 -7.30
CA LYS A 609 -17.53 30.01 -6.63
C LYS A 609 -17.86 29.44 -5.25
N VAL A 610 -17.64 28.16 -5.03
CA VAL A 610 -17.81 27.56 -3.71
C VAL A 610 -16.97 28.25 -2.65
N PHE A 611 -15.78 28.69 -3.03
CA PHE A 611 -14.81 29.29 -2.11
C PHE A 611 -14.80 30.82 -2.13
N THR A 612 -15.28 31.45 -3.21
CA THR A 612 -15.32 32.92 -3.35
C THR A 612 -16.66 33.51 -2.96
N ASP A 613 -17.76 32.86 -3.28
CA ASP A 613 -19.10 33.39 -3.13
C ASP A 613 -19.86 32.79 -1.93
N GLY A 614 -19.30 31.78 -1.26
CA GLY A 614 -19.88 31.19 -0.04
C GLY A 614 -20.99 30.15 -0.27
N TYR A 615 -21.02 29.51 -1.43
CA TYR A 615 -21.93 28.38 -1.67
C TYR A 615 -21.59 27.19 -0.79
N ASP A 616 -22.61 26.54 -0.21
CA ASP A 616 -22.42 25.17 0.31
C ASP A 616 -22.20 24.19 -0.87
N PRO A 617 -21.05 23.49 -0.97
CA PRO A 617 -20.73 22.67 -2.13
C PRO A 617 -21.74 21.54 -2.38
N HIS A 618 -22.29 20.95 -1.32
CA HIS A 618 -23.27 19.87 -1.46
C HIS A 618 -24.65 20.40 -1.85
N SER A 619 -25.05 21.57 -1.35
CA SER A 619 -26.30 22.21 -1.75
C SER A 619 -26.27 22.62 -3.22
N MET A 620 -25.17 23.22 -3.68
CA MET A 620 -24.96 23.57 -5.07
C MET A 620 -25.02 22.34 -6.01
N ARG A 621 -24.38 21.25 -5.62
CA ARG A 621 -24.45 19.98 -6.36
C ARG A 621 -25.86 19.40 -6.36
N THR A 622 -26.53 19.40 -5.21
CA THR A 622 -27.94 18.94 -5.08
C THR A 622 -28.87 19.71 -5.98
N TYR A 623 -28.79 21.05 -5.97
CA TYR A 623 -29.55 21.93 -6.85
C TYR A 623 -29.33 21.60 -8.33
N ALA A 624 -28.08 21.37 -8.72
CA ALA A 624 -27.73 21.04 -10.11
C ALA A 624 -28.15 19.62 -10.53
N TYR A 625 -28.09 18.63 -9.66
CA TYR A 625 -28.42 17.23 -9.98
C TYR A 625 -29.92 17.02 -10.16
N TRP A 626 -30.75 17.72 -9.38
CA TRP A 626 -32.19 17.57 -9.41
C TRP A 626 -32.90 18.93 -9.63
N PRO A 627 -32.64 19.64 -10.73
CA PRO A 627 -33.17 20.99 -10.94
C PRO A 627 -34.70 21.04 -10.89
N GLU A 628 -35.37 19.96 -11.26
CA GLU A 628 -36.82 19.86 -11.22
C GLU A 628 -37.41 19.95 -9.81
N LYS A 629 -36.68 19.42 -8.81
CA LYS A 629 -37.10 19.46 -7.41
C LYS A 629 -36.99 20.86 -6.79
N PHE A 630 -36.04 21.66 -7.29
CA PHE A 630 -35.64 22.93 -6.68
C PHE A 630 -36.00 24.18 -7.50
N LYS A 631 -36.89 24.06 -8.51
CA LYS A 631 -37.37 25.18 -9.33
C LYS A 631 -37.92 26.36 -8.55
N HIS A 632 -38.42 26.11 -7.34
CA HIS A 632 -39.01 27.13 -6.44
C HIS A 632 -37.96 27.91 -5.66
N LEU A 633 -36.71 27.44 -5.62
CA LEU A 633 -35.63 28.15 -4.96
C LEU A 633 -34.94 29.10 -5.94
N PRO A 634 -34.67 30.37 -5.52
CA PRO A 634 -33.89 31.26 -6.39
C PRO A 634 -32.45 30.76 -6.60
N ASN A 635 -31.94 30.95 -7.81
CA ASN A 635 -30.59 30.60 -8.16
C ASN A 635 -29.59 31.67 -7.63
N THR A 636 -29.57 31.85 -6.31
CA THR A 636 -28.65 32.70 -5.55
C THR A 636 -27.95 31.90 -4.47
N VAL A 637 -26.92 32.45 -3.85
CA VAL A 637 -26.18 31.80 -2.76
C VAL A 637 -27.14 31.46 -1.62
N GLU A 638 -27.95 32.44 -1.18
CA GLU A 638 -28.90 32.25 -0.09
C GLU A 638 -29.98 31.20 -0.45
N GLY A 639 -30.51 31.27 -1.68
CA GLY A 639 -31.54 30.32 -2.13
C GLY A 639 -31.05 28.90 -2.19
N ILE A 640 -29.87 28.68 -2.75
CA ILE A 640 -29.25 27.33 -2.86
C ILE A 640 -28.80 26.81 -1.50
N ASN A 641 -28.25 27.66 -0.62
CA ASN A 641 -27.77 27.23 0.68
C ASN A 641 -28.95 26.84 1.63
N ARG A 642 -30.20 27.28 1.37
CA ARG A 642 -31.39 26.76 2.07
C ARG A 642 -31.54 25.24 2.00
N ILE A 643 -30.99 24.59 0.94
CA ILE A 643 -31.01 23.13 0.81
C ILE A 643 -30.32 22.46 2.01
N GLN A 644 -29.31 23.09 2.61
CA GLN A 644 -28.63 22.57 3.78
C GLN A 644 -29.56 22.34 4.98
N GLU A 645 -30.54 23.17 5.15
CA GLU A 645 -31.47 23.10 6.27
C GLU A 645 -32.81 22.45 5.91
N GLU A 646 -33.35 22.76 4.75
CA GLU A 646 -34.68 22.36 4.33
C GLU A 646 -34.74 21.00 3.62
N PHE A 647 -33.65 20.59 2.95
CA PHE A 647 -33.58 19.37 2.12
C PHE A 647 -32.40 18.49 2.48
N LYS A 648 -32.27 18.17 3.78
CA LYS A 648 -31.13 17.42 4.33
C LYS A 648 -30.93 16.03 3.69
N THR A 649 -32.04 15.37 3.31
CA THR A 649 -32.01 14.06 2.68
C THR A 649 -31.35 14.13 1.29
N GLU A 650 -31.88 15.01 0.43
CA GLU A 650 -31.35 15.18 -0.94
C GLU A 650 -29.90 15.66 -0.92
N ARG A 651 -29.56 16.56 -0.01
CA ARG A 651 -28.18 17.00 0.20
C ARG A 651 -27.29 15.83 0.66
N SER A 652 -27.79 14.94 1.48
CA SER A 652 -27.05 13.74 1.88
C SER A 652 -26.87 12.76 0.71
N ASP A 653 -27.91 12.58 -0.11
CA ASP A 653 -27.88 11.71 -1.28
C ASP A 653 -26.94 12.23 -2.37
N SER A 654 -26.71 13.55 -2.45
CA SER A 654 -25.77 14.14 -3.41
C SER A 654 -24.31 13.80 -3.12
N LYS A 655 -23.95 13.46 -1.87
CA LYS A 655 -22.56 13.16 -1.49
C LYS A 655 -21.99 11.92 -2.19
N PRO A 656 -22.61 10.73 -2.08
CA PRO A 656 -22.09 9.54 -2.78
C PRO A 656 -22.13 9.71 -4.30
N VAL A 657 -23.10 10.47 -4.84
CA VAL A 657 -23.16 10.81 -6.27
C VAL A 657 -21.94 11.63 -6.67
N SER A 658 -21.65 12.69 -5.92
CA SER A 658 -20.50 13.57 -6.18
C SER A 658 -19.18 12.81 -6.12
N PHE A 659 -18.98 11.98 -5.10
CA PHE A 659 -17.80 11.13 -5.00
C PHE A 659 -17.69 10.18 -6.19
N ALA A 660 -18.78 9.49 -6.56
CA ALA A 660 -18.73 8.56 -7.68
C ALA A 660 -18.33 9.24 -8.99
N LEU A 661 -18.89 10.40 -9.32
CA LEU A 661 -18.65 11.10 -10.58
C LEU A 661 -17.34 11.88 -10.57
N GLN A 662 -16.92 12.43 -9.44
CA GLN A 662 -15.63 13.11 -9.29
C GLN A 662 -14.44 12.17 -9.52
N TYR A 663 -14.59 10.90 -9.14
CA TYR A 663 -13.61 9.84 -9.41
C TYR A 663 -13.81 9.15 -10.77
N LEU A 664 -14.38 9.88 -11.74
CA LEU A 664 -14.60 9.40 -13.11
C LEU A 664 -15.49 8.14 -13.22
N GLY A 665 -16.40 7.97 -12.28
CA GLY A 665 -17.52 7.03 -12.38
C GLY A 665 -18.51 7.49 -13.44
N THR A 666 -19.36 6.56 -13.87
CA THR A 666 -20.43 6.82 -14.88
C THR A 666 -21.80 6.62 -14.27
N TRP A 667 -22.86 6.90 -15.04
CA TRP A 667 -24.23 6.59 -14.64
C TRP A 667 -24.42 5.15 -14.14
N MET A 668 -23.68 4.18 -14.72
CA MET A 668 -23.68 2.80 -14.23
C MET A 668 -23.13 2.68 -12.81
N THR A 669 -22.18 3.53 -12.43
CA THR A 669 -21.67 3.62 -11.07
C THR A 669 -22.76 4.14 -10.11
N LEU A 670 -23.58 5.10 -10.55
CA LEU A 670 -24.69 5.64 -9.75
C LEU A 670 -25.81 4.62 -9.56
N VAL A 671 -26.18 3.90 -10.61
CA VAL A 671 -27.13 2.77 -10.51
C VAL A 671 -26.63 1.76 -9.48
N LYS A 672 -25.35 1.40 -9.57
CA LYS A 672 -24.74 0.38 -8.74
C LYS A 672 -24.53 0.81 -7.29
N ASN A 673 -24.00 2.02 -7.08
CA ASN A 673 -23.56 2.47 -5.76
C ASN A 673 -24.63 3.28 -5.00
N CYS A 674 -25.56 3.92 -5.70
CA CYS A 674 -26.55 4.82 -5.12
C CYS A 674 -27.99 4.34 -5.32
N GLY A 675 -28.22 3.29 -6.10
CA GLY A 675 -29.54 2.68 -6.30
C GLY A 675 -30.51 3.47 -7.15
N PHE A 676 -30.07 4.53 -7.88
CA PHE A 676 -30.92 5.29 -8.79
C PHE A 676 -31.32 4.49 -10.04
N SER A 677 -32.43 4.86 -10.68
CA SER A 677 -32.79 4.29 -11.97
C SER A 677 -31.76 4.63 -13.06
N PRO A 678 -31.63 3.83 -14.11
CA PRO A 678 -30.73 4.16 -15.23
C PRO A 678 -31.03 5.54 -15.86
N GLU A 679 -32.30 5.92 -16.00
CA GLU A 679 -32.72 7.21 -16.56
C GLU A 679 -32.30 8.37 -15.63
N GLU A 680 -32.56 8.24 -14.35
CA GLU A 680 -32.18 9.23 -13.37
C GLU A 680 -30.66 9.35 -13.27
N SER A 681 -29.94 8.23 -13.25
CA SER A 681 -28.48 8.19 -13.20
C SER A 681 -27.84 8.90 -14.40
N LYS A 682 -28.35 8.70 -15.61
CA LYS A 682 -27.87 9.39 -16.81
C LYS A 682 -28.11 10.89 -16.74
N ARG A 683 -29.31 11.30 -16.30
CA ARG A 683 -29.65 12.71 -16.11
C ARG A 683 -28.72 13.38 -15.09
N ILE A 684 -28.45 12.72 -13.97
CA ILE A 684 -27.53 13.23 -12.94
C ILE A 684 -26.11 13.35 -13.50
N GLU A 685 -25.61 12.35 -14.23
CA GLU A 685 -24.29 12.39 -14.88
C GLU A 685 -24.20 13.55 -15.89
N ASP A 686 -25.22 13.73 -16.74
CA ASP A 686 -25.28 14.85 -17.68
C ASP A 686 -25.27 16.21 -16.97
N ASN A 687 -26.02 16.34 -15.89
CA ASN A 687 -26.06 17.55 -15.09
C ASN A 687 -24.73 17.82 -14.37
N PHE A 688 -24.07 16.78 -13.88
CA PHE A 688 -22.70 16.88 -13.30
C PHE A 688 -21.70 17.39 -14.34
N HIS A 689 -21.71 16.82 -15.55
CA HIS A 689 -20.80 17.24 -16.61
C HIS A 689 -21.09 18.66 -17.12
N LYS A 690 -22.35 19.11 -17.12
CA LYS A 690 -22.70 20.51 -17.39
C LYS A 690 -22.21 21.43 -16.28
N LEU A 691 -22.41 21.05 -15.01
CA LEU A 691 -21.97 21.85 -13.85
C LEU A 691 -20.44 22.05 -13.84
N TYR A 692 -19.67 20.99 -14.15
CA TYR A 692 -18.22 20.96 -14.10
C TYR A 692 -17.56 20.69 -15.44
N GLU A 693 -18.06 21.35 -16.50
CA GLU A 693 -17.59 21.14 -17.88
C GLU A 693 -16.09 21.44 -18.05
N VAL A 694 -15.60 22.50 -17.38
CA VAL A 694 -14.19 22.90 -17.47
C VAL A 694 -13.31 21.85 -16.82
N SER A 695 -13.70 21.36 -15.65
CA SER A 695 -12.97 20.26 -14.97
C SER A 695 -12.93 18.99 -15.80
N GLY A 696 -14.04 18.62 -16.41
CA GLY A 696 -14.14 17.45 -17.29
C GLY A 696 -13.19 17.54 -18.49
N LYS A 697 -13.16 18.69 -19.17
CA LYS A 697 -12.25 18.95 -20.29
C LYS A 697 -10.78 18.90 -19.86
N TRP A 698 -10.46 19.47 -18.68
CA TRP A 698 -9.10 19.45 -18.14
C TRP A 698 -8.59 18.03 -17.89
N VAL A 699 -9.38 17.20 -17.19
CA VAL A 699 -9.02 15.78 -16.91
C VAL A 699 -8.85 15.00 -18.20
N LYS A 700 -9.80 15.15 -19.15
CA LYS A 700 -9.74 14.46 -20.44
C LYS A 700 -8.47 14.84 -21.21
N GLY A 701 -8.13 16.13 -21.27
CA GLY A 701 -6.91 16.62 -21.92
C GLY A 701 -5.64 16.06 -21.28
N LYS A 702 -5.60 15.92 -19.94
CA LYS A 702 -4.47 15.31 -19.23
C LYS A 702 -4.32 13.81 -19.55
N ILE A 703 -5.43 13.07 -19.63
CA ILE A 703 -5.40 11.65 -20.02
C ILE A 703 -4.95 11.49 -21.48
N GLU A 704 -5.45 12.34 -22.39
CA GLU A 704 -5.02 12.35 -23.80
C GLU A 704 -3.53 12.67 -23.94
N GLN A 705 -3.00 13.60 -23.13
CA GLN A 705 -1.56 13.90 -23.10
C GLN A 705 -0.77 12.69 -22.60
N ALA A 706 -1.23 12.03 -21.53
CA ALA A 706 -0.58 10.84 -21.00
C ALA A 706 -0.56 9.65 -21.98
N THR A 707 -1.52 9.58 -22.90
CA THR A 707 -1.51 8.59 -23.98
C THR A 707 -0.34 8.80 -24.95
N LYS A 708 0.07 10.06 -25.15
CA LYS A 708 1.21 10.41 -26.02
C LYS A 708 2.55 10.25 -25.30
N ASP A 709 2.61 10.69 -24.04
CA ASP A 709 3.85 10.78 -23.27
C ASP A 709 4.19 9.45 -22.57
N GLY A 710 3.20 8.58 -22.38
CA GLY A 710 3.34 7.34 -21.59
C GLY A 710 3.33 7.56 -20.07
N TYR A 711 3.04 8.80 -19.61
CA TYR A 711 2.92 9.14 -18.20
C TYR A 711 2.09 10.41 -18.00
N GLY A 712 1.55 10.57 -16.77
CA GLY A 712 1.04 11.84 -16.29
C GLY A 712 1.92 12.41 -15.18
N THR A 713 1.76 13.70 -14.90
CA THR A 713 2.52 14.43 -13.87
C THR A 713 1.59 14.87 -12.75
N GLY A 714 1.85 14.43 -11.53
CA GLY A 714 1.18 14.84 -10.31
C GLY A 714 1.88 16.00 -9.61
N ALA A 715 1.50 16.27 -8.36
CA ALA A 715 2.08 17.32 -7.54
C ALA A 715 3.62 17.20 -7.44
N PHE A 716 4.30 18.33 -7.36
CA PHE A 716 5.77 18.43 -7.29
C PHE A 716 6.50 17.73 -8.44
N GLY A 717 5.83 17.48 -9.55
CA GLY A 717 6.42 16.81 -10.71
C GLY A 717 6.48 15.29 -10.58
N LEU A 718 5.74 14.67 -9.65
CA LEU A 718 5.67 13.22 -9.50
C LEU A 718 5.21 12.56 -10.80
N ARG A 719 6.07 11.72 -11.38
CA ARG A 719 5.75 10.97 -12.60
C ARG A 719 4.93 9.73 -12.28
N ILE A 720 3.82 9.57 -13.00
CA ILE A 720 2.92 8.42 -12.93
C ILE A 720 2.87 7.79 -14.31
N ARG A 721 3.55 6.67 -14.49
CA ARG A 721 3.63 5.98 -15.79
C ARG A 721 2.34 5.27 -16.13
N THR A 722 1.95 5.33 -17.41
CA THR A 722 0.70 4.79 -17.93
C THR A 722 0.98 3.86 -19.12
N PRO A 723 1.51 2.67 -18.86
CA PRO A 723 2.02 1.78 -19.90
C PRO A 723 0.95 1.24 -20.86
N LEU A 724 -0.31 1.14 -20.42
CA LEU A 724 -1.42 0.67 -21.25
C LEU A 724 -1.98 1.81 -22.11
N LEU A 725 -2.14 3.01 -21.55
CA LEU A 725 -2.55 4.18 -22.32
C LEU A 725 -1.58 4.50 -23.44
N ALA A 726 -0.29 4.40 -23.20
CA ALA A 726 0.75 4.65 -24.21
C ALA A 726 0.64 3.75 -25.46
N LYS A 727 -0.04 2.61 -25.33
CA LYS A 727 -0.24 1.62 -26.41
C LYS A 727 -1.67 1.64 -26.99
N SER A 728 -2.52 2.56 -26.53
CA SER A 728 -3.95 2.59 -26.85
C SER A 728 -4.31 3.82 -27.68
N VAL A 729 -5.33 3.67 -28.53
CA VAL A 729 -6.02 4.78 -29.19
C VAL A 729 -7.34 4.97 -28.47
N LEU A 730 -7.44 6.03 -27.65
CA LEU A 730 -8.63 6.33 -26.87
C LEU A 730 -9.85 6.58 -27.76
N GLY A 731 -11.01 6.10 -27.32
CA GLY A 731 -12.29 6.28 -28.01
C GLY A 731 -12.48 5.35 -29.23
N SER A 732 -11.56 4.44 -29.49
CA SER A 732 -11.75 3.41 -30.49
C SER A 732 -12.39 2.15 -29.91
N SER A 733 -13.09 1.37 -30.77
CA SER A 733 -13.62 0.05 -30.37
C SER A 733 -12.51 -0.96 -29.95
N LYS A 734 -11.25 -0.62 -30.20
CA LYS A 734 -10.07 -1.43 -29.85
C LYS A 734 -9.39 -1.00 -28.55
N THR A 735 -9.89 0.05 -27.85
CA THR A 735 -9.35 0.46 -26.55
C THR A 735 -9.61 -0.64 -25.53
N LEU A 736 -8.57 -1.09 -24.85
CA LEU A 736 -8.67 -2.08 -23.79
C LEU A 736 -9.41 -1.48 -22.58
N ARG A 737 -10.29 -2.24 -21.94
CA ARG A 737 -10.97 -1.82 -20.68
C ARG A 737 -9.97 -1.49 -19.57
N GLU A 738 -8.85 -2.17 -19.57
CA GLU A 738 -7.73 -1.95 -18.65
C GLU A 738 -7.05 -0.60 -18.89
N ALA A 739 -6.93 -0.16 -20.15
CA ALA A 739 -6.41 1.18 -20.46
C ALA A 739 -7.38 2.30 -20.05
N GLU A 740 -8.69 2.09 -20.17
CA GLU A 740 -9.69 3.03 -19.63
C GLU A 740 -9.61 3.09 -18.08
N ALA A 741 -9.42 1.94 -17.42
CA ALA A 741 -9.24 1.89 -15.98
C ALA A 741 -7.94 2.62 -15.55
N GLU A 742 -6.86 2.46 -16.31
CA GLU A 742 -5.61 3.18 -16.13
C GLU A 742 -5.83 4.70 -16.25
N GLY A 743 -6.57 5.15 -17.27
CA GLY A 743 -6.94 6.55 -17.46
C GLY A 743 -7.70 7.13 -16.26
N ARG A 744 -8.65 6.37 -15.68
CA ARG A 744 -9.36 6.78 -14.46
C ARG A 744 -8.43 6.87 -13.27
N SER A 745 -7.54 5.89 -13.08
CA SER A 745 -6.56 5.89 -11.98
C SER A 745 -5.61 7.07 -12.09
N LEU A 746 -5.12 7.37 -13.29
CA LEU A 746 -4.30 8.54 -13.56
C LEU A 746 -5.08 9.83 -13.28
N GLY A 747 -6.28 9.98 -13.83
CA GLY A 747 -7.11 11.17 -13.64
C GLY A 747 -7.32 11.51 -12.17
N ASN A 748 -7.63 10.50 -11.35
CA ASN A 748 -7.77 10.65 -9.89
C ASN A 748 -6.45 11.07 -9.21
N ALA A 749 -5.35 10.46 -9.61
CA ALA A 749 -4.04 10.75 -9.02
C ALA A 749 -3.60 12.20 -9.30
N ILE A 750 -3.78 12.70 -10.53
CA ILE A 750 -3.32 14.04 -10.92
C ILE A 750 -4.29 15.16 -10.58
N SER A 751 -5.60 14.88 -10.40
CA SER A 751 -6.62 15.90 -10.15
C SER A 751 -6.82 16.27 -8.67
N GLY A 752 -6.13 15.62 -7.75
CA GLY A 752 -6.25 15.90 -6.32
C GLY A 752 -5.40 15.02 -5.44
N GLN A 753 -5.40 13.69 -5.65
CA GLN A 753 -4.76 12.76 -4.71
C GLN A 753 -3.26 12.97 -4.53
N SER A 754 -2.50 13.34 -5.58
CA SER A 754 -1.06 13.60 -5.46
C SER A 754 -0.76 14.85 -4.62
N TYR A 755 -1.73 15.77 -4.48
CA TYR A 755 -1.58 16.95 -3.64
C TYR A 755 -1.68 16.66 -2.14
N GLY A 756 -1.95 15.43 -1.71
CA GLY A 756 -1.66 14.96 -0.36
C GLY A 756 -0.18 15.12 0.04
N LEU A 757 0.74 15.24 -0.93
CA LEU A 757 2.13 15.62 -0.71
C LEU A 757 2.29 17.02 -0.10
N LEU A 758 1.29 17.91 -0.17
CA LEU A 758 1.28 19.19 0.54
C LEU A 758 1.28 19.00 2.06
N THR A 759 0.63 17.95 2.57
CA THR A 759 0.68 17.60 4.00
C THR A 759 2.11 17.20 4.42
N ASN A 760 2.78 16.39 3.60
CA ASN A 760 4.17 16.01 3.85
C ASN A 760 5.08 17.25 3.79
N ARG A 761 4.92 18.10 2.76
CA ARG A 761 5.68 19.35 2.64
C ARG A 761 5.44 20.24 3.85
N ALA A 762 4.19 20.40 4.28
CA ALA A 762 3.86 21.28 5.41
C ALA A 762 4.51 20.79 6.72
N VAL A 763 4.42 19.49 7.01
CA VAL A 763 5.06 18.95 8.22
C VAL A 763 6.59 18.99 8.13
N ASN A 764 7.19 18.77 6.96
CA ASN A 764 8.63 18.86 6.78
C ASN A 764 9.15 20.27 7.09
N GLU A 765 8.52 21.27 6.51
CA GLU A 765 8.85 22.68 6.74
C GLU A 765 8.62 23.08 8.21
N PHE A 766 7.48 22.68 8.76
CA PHE A 766 7.17 22.94 10.17
C PHE A 766 8.21 22.32 11.11
N MET A 767 8.57 21.06 10.89
CA MET A 767 9.57 20.38 11.74
C MET A 767 10.97 20.97 11.58
N GLN A 768 11.36 21.44 10.40
CA GLN A 768 12.61 22.19 10.24
C GLN A 768 12.62 23.44 11.12
N ARG A 769 11.52 24.20 11.16
CA ARG A 769 11.38 25.37 12.05
C ARG A 769 11.41 24.96 13.52
N VAL A 770 10.76 23.86 13.89
CA VAL A 770 10.76 23.31 15.27
C VAL A 770 12.19 22.93 15.67
N TRP A 771 12.90 22.13 14.87
CA TRP A 771 14.26 21.67 15.16
C TRP A 771 15.26 22.85 15.32
N ALA A 772 15.09 23.92 14.54
CA ALA A 772 15.92 25.13 14.62
C ALA A 772 15.52 26.05 15.78
N SER A 773 14.41 25.81 16.49
CA SER A 773 13.89 26.69 17.54
C SER A 773 14.25 26.18 18.93
N LYS A 774 14.00 27.04 19.94
CA LYS A 774 14.06 26.64 21.37
C LYS A 774 13.01 25.60 21.75
N PHE A 775 12.01 25.34 20.91
CA PHE A 775 10.91 24.41 21.15
C PHE A 775 11.16 22.99 20.59
N ARG A 776 12.39 22.71 20.13
CA ARG A 776 12.74 21.41 19.53
C ARG A 776 12.42 20.18 20.41
N ASN A 777 12.41 20.38 21.74
CA ASN A 777 12.04 19.34 22.71
C ASN A 777 10.63 19.51 23.28
N ASP A 778 9.90 20.55 22.86
CA ASP A 778 8.56 20.89 23.37
C ASP A 778 7.46 20.63 22.31
N ILE A 779 7.82 20.37 21.04
CA ILE A 779 6.89 20.05 19.98
C ILE A 779 7.39 18.79 19.28
N ILE A 780 6.61 17.72 19.37
CA ILE A 780 6.97 16.38 18.89
C ILE A 780 5.92 15.88 17.90
N PRO A 781 6.24 15.55 16.65
CA PRO A 781 5.30 14.99 15.71
C PRO A 781 5.00 13.54 16.09
N VAL A 782 3.72 13.12 16.02
CA VAL A 782 3.28 11.78 16.45
C VAL A 782 2.45 11.01 15.45
N ALA A 783 1.83 11.68 14.49
CA ALA A 783 1.10 11.00 13.41
C ALA A 783 0.84 11.92 12.20
N LEU A 784 0.71 11.29 11.03
CA LEU A 784 0.19 11.88 9.80
C LEU A 784 -0.98 11.01 9.32
N ILE A 785 -2.22 11.52 9.44
CA ILE A 785 -3.42 10.74 9.10
C ILE A 785 -4.24 11.51 8.09
N HIS A 786 -4.37 10.98 6.89
CA HIS A 786 -4.94 11.67 5.73
C HIS A 786 -4.23 13.00 5.46
N ASP A 787 -4.95 14.10 5.55
CA ASP A 787 -4.46 15.45 5.31
C ASP A 787 -4.18 16.19 6.63
N ALA A 788 -4.15 15.47 7.78
CA ALA A 788 -3.95 16.02 9.11
C ALA A 788 -2.56 15.69 9.69
N ILE A 789 -1.99 16.66 10.39
CA ILE A 789 -0.71 16.59 11.09
C ILE A 789 -0.97 16.62 12.59
N TYR A 790 -0.49 15.61 13.33
CA TYR A 790 -0.68 15.50 14.77
C TYR A 790 0.64 15.63 15.51
N VAL A 791 0.62 16.41 16.60
CA VAL A 791 1.78 16.73 17.43
C VAL A 791 1.45 16.65 18.91
N LEU A 792 2.47 16.39 19.73
CA LEU A 792 2.46 16.69 21.16
C LEU A 792 3.13 18.04 21.37
N ILE A 793 2.50 18.92 22.13
CA ILE A 793 3.03 20.23 22.48
C ILE A 793 3.16 20.28 23.99
N ARG A 794 4.30 20.76 24.50
CA ARG A 794 4.45 21.02 25.94
C ARG A 794 3.34 21.97 26.40
N ASN A 795 2.75 21.72 27.57
CA ASN A 795 1.71 22.58 28.13
C ASN A 795 2.29 23.95 28.54
N ASN A 796 2.63 24.71 27.51
CA ASN A 796 3.23 26.03 27.56
C ASN A 796 2.60 26.92 26.46
N PRO A 797 1.95 28.04 26.82
CA PRO A 797 1.30 28.92 25.83
C PRO A 797 2.20 29.40 24.71
N ALA A 798 3.48 29.67 24.98
CA ALA A 798 4.44 30.08 23.96
C ALA A 798 4.73 28.95 22.94
N ALA A 799 4.79 27.69 23.39
CA ALA A 799 4.95 26.54 22.50
C ALA A 799 3.69 26.30 21.66
N VAL A 800 2.50 26.46 22.27
CA VAL A 800 1.21 26.38 21.53
C VAL A 800 1.12 27.48 20.49
N LYS A 801 1.46 28.72 20.85
CA LYS A 801 1.47 29.83 19.90
C LYS A 801 2.43 29.57 18.74
N PHE A 802 3.64 29.12 19.02
CA PHE A 802 4.63 28.78 17.99
C PHE A 802 4.08 27.72 17.03
N ALA A 803 3.44 26.66 17.58
CA ALA A 803 2.84 25.62 16.75
C ALA A 803 1.68 26.16 15.93
N ASN A 804 0.78 26.96 16.50
CA ASN A 804 -0.36 27.55 15.80
C ASN A 804 0.10 28.43 14.63
N ASP A 805 1.03 29.35 14.87
CA ASP A 805 1.48 30.29 13.85
C ASP A 805 2.24 29.55 12.72
N ASN A 806 3.23 28.73 13.06
CA ASN A 806 4.13 28.12 12.08
C ASN A 806 3.49 26.95 11.32
N LEU A 807 2.73 26.07 12.00
CA LEU A 807 2.10 24.94 11.32
C LEU A 807 1.06 25.39 10.32
N ILE A 808 0.21 26.36 10.73
CA ILE A 808 -0.85 26.88 9.85
C ILE A 808 -0.26 27.64 8.67
N GLU A 809 0.80 28.43 8.88
CA GLU A 809 1.53 29.08 7.77
C GLU A 809 2.10 28.05 6.79
N CYS A 810 2.74 26.97 7.31
CA CYS A 810 3.27 25.90 6.46
C CYS A 810 2.17 25.18 5.66
N MET A 811 0.99 24.99 6.24
CA MET A 811 -0.17 24.40 5.56
C MET A 811 -0.80 25.35 4.53
N ALA A 812 -0.80 26.64 4.77
CA ALA A 812 -1.34 27.63 3.85
C ALA A 812 -0.48 27.86 2.58
N TRP A 813 0.67 27.21 2.48
CA TRP A 813 1.61 27.38 1.39
C TRP A 813 1.06 26.93 0.02
N LYS A 814 1.20 27.78 -0.99
CA LYS A 814 0.78 27.56 -2.38
C LYS A 814 1.86 27.93 -3.40
N GLY A 815 3.10 27.56 -3.14
CA GLY A 815 4.24 27.93 -3.99
C GLY A 815 4.37 27.14 -5.30
N LEU A 816 3.48 26.18 -5.59
CA LEU A 816 3.41 25.54 -6.90
C LEU A 816 2.60 26.43 -7.86
N PRO A 817 3.14 26.73 -9.07
CA PRO A 817 2.48 27.63 -10.03
C PRO A 817 1.04 27.24 -10.34
N GLU A 818 0.75 25.96 -10.46
CA GLU A 818 -0.57 25.43 -10.81
C GLU A 818 -1.63 25.59 -9.72
N ILE A 819 -1.23 25.92 -8.49
CA ILE A 819 -2.15 26.16 -7.36
C ILE A 819 -1.99 27.55 -6.74
N ALA A 820 -1.26 28.45 -7.39
CA ALA A 820 -0.92 29.76 -6.83
C ALA A 820 -2.07 30.77 -6.78
N ASP A 821 -3.21 30.49 -7.41
CA ASP A 821 -4.38 31.40 -7.46
C ASP A 821 -4.83 31.84 -6.05
N PRO A 822 -4.80 33.14 -5.70
CA PRO A 822 -5.13 33.63 -4.37
C PRO A 822 -6.60 33.51 -4.01
N ARG A 823 -7.50 33.36 -4.99
CA ARG A 823 -8.96 33.28 -4.76
C ARG A 823 -9.38 32.04 -3.96
N VAL A 824 -8.59 30.97 -4.04
CA VAL A 824 -8.88 29.72 -3.31
C VAL A 824 -7.74 29.48 -2.29
N PRO A 825 -7.88 29.91 -1.03
CA PRO A 825 -6.90 29.65 0.02
C PRO A 825 -6.87 28.18 0.43
N LEU A 826 -5.79 27.74 1.08
CA LEU A 826 -5.67 26.46 1.74
C LEU A 826 -5.71 26.66 3.27
N PRO A 827 -6.89 26.81 3.88
CA PRO A 827 -7.00 27.08 5.30
C PRO A 827 -6.84 25.79 6.12
N ALA A 828 -6.26 25.95 7.31
CA ALA A 828 -6.24 24.96 8.36
C ALA A 828 -6.37 25.68 9.71
N ASN A 829 -6.77 24.95 10.75
CA ASN A 829 -6.83 25.42 12.11
C ASN A 829 -6.15 24.42 13.04
N LEU A 830 -5.53 24.90 14.12
CA LEU A 830 -4.98 24.05 15.14
C LEU A 830 -6.06 23.67 16.16
N ASP A 831 -6.31 22.38 16.28
CA ASP A 831 -7.16 21.80 17.33
C ASP A 831 -6.29 21.35 18.52
N LEU A 832 -6.64 21.76 19.72
CA LEU A 832 -6.11 21.21 20.95
C LEU A 832 -7.12 20.18 21.49
N TYR A 833 -6.66 18.97 21.75
CA TYR A 833 -7.54 17.87 22.18
C TYR A 833 -7.48 17.70 23.71
N TRP A 834 -8.60 17.92 24.40
CA TRP A 834 -8.74 17.74 25.85
C TRP A 834 -10.14 17.27 26.22
N PRO A 835 -10.29 16.25 27.07
CA PRO A 835 -9.24 15.42 27.72
C PRO A 835 -8.67 14.34 26.80
N ASN A 836 -9.16 14.19 25.60
CA ASN A 836 -8.73 13.18 24.63
C ASN A 836 -9.02 13.63 23.18
N TRP A 837 -8.61 12.87 22.19
CA TRP A 837 -8.75 13.20 20.77
C TRP A 837 -10.21 13.41 20.31
N ALA A 838 -11.19 12.85 21.00
CA ALA A 838 -12.60 13.03 20.62
C ALA A 838 -13.16 14.43 20.94
N THR A 839 -12.41 15.28 21.63
CA THR A 839 -12.87 16.58 22.15
C THR A 839 -11.92 17.71 21.76
N PRO A 840 -12.03 18.25 20.51
CA PRO A 840 -11.21 19.35 20.02
C PRO A 840 -11.59 20.69 20.66
N ILE A 841 -10.62 21.55 20.84
CA ILE A 841 -10.72 22.99 21.07
C ILE A 841 -10.02 23.66 19.91
N THR A 842 -10.77 24.19 18.96
CA THR A 842 -10.23 24.83 17.76
C THR A 842 -9.73 26.24 18.08
N LEU A 843 -8.47 26.52 17.75
CA LEU A 843 -7.89 27.85 17.90
C LEU A 843 -8.07 28.66 16.63
N GLU A 844 -8.36 29.95 16.78
CA GLU A 844 -8.22 30.92 15.69
C GLU A 844 -6.75 31.10 15.34
N ASN A 845 -6.47 31.50 14.11
CA ASN A 845 -5.11 31.72 13.64
C ASN A 845 -4.59 33.09 14.16
N ASN A 846 -3.26 33.18 14.36
CA ASN A 846 -2.55 34.39 14.81
C ASN A 846 -2.97 34.92 16.20
N LEU A 847 -3.49 34.08 17.09
CA LEU A 847 -3.78 34.46 18.47
C LEU A 847 -2.50 34.76 19.28
N SER A 848 -2.57 35.76 20.17
CA SER A 848 -1.57 35.97 21.22
C SER A 848 -1.63 34.85 22.27
N GLU A 849 -0.60 34.73 23.11
CA GLU A 849 -0.57 33.73 24.19
C GLU A 849 -1.73 33.91 25.19
N ASP A 850 -2.13 35.14 25.45
CA ASP A 850 -3.23 35.43 26.39
C ASP A 850 -4.59 35.12 25.76
N GLU A 851 -4.78 35.40 24.48
CA GLU A 851 -5.99 34.98 23.73
C GLU A 851 -6.12 33.44 23.66
N ILE A 852 -5.00 32.72 23.46
CA ILE A 852 -4.99 31.26 23.54
C ILE A 852 -5.46 30.75 24.90
N LYS A 853 -4.93 31.33 25.99
CA LYS A 853 -5.37 30.97 27.37
C LYS A 853 -6.85 31.24 27.57
N GLN A 854 -7.34 32.39 27.10
CA GLN A 854 -8.75 32.76 27.20
C GLN A 854 -9.64 31.80 26.40
N ALA A 855 -9.30 31.49 25.17
CA ALA A 855 -10.04 30.55 24.30
C ALA A 855 -10.14 29.15 24.94
N VAL A 856 -9.02 28.65 25.48
CA VAL A 856 -9.00 27.35 26.17
C VAL A 856 -9.85 27.39 27.43
N THR A 857 -9.75 28.43 28.25
CA THR A 857 -10.54 28.60 29.48
C THR A 857 -12.02 28.63 29.17
N ALA A 858 -12.45 29.46 28.22
CA ALA A 858 -13.84 29.58 27.81
C ALA A 858 -14.42 28.24 27.30
N ALA A 859 -13.64 27.49 26.48
CA ALA A 859 -14.08 26.19 25.99
C ALA A 859 -14.21 25.15 27.12
N LEU A 860 -13.35 25.17 28.13
CA LEU A 860 -13.42 24.28 29.28
C LEU A 860 -14.61 24.64 30.21
N GLU A 861 -14.90 25.91 30.39
CA GLU A 861 -16.06 26.40 31.17
C GLU A 861 -17.38 26.01 30.51
N ALA A 862 -17.48 26.24 29.20
CA ALA A 862 -18.67 25.84 28.42
C ALA A 862 -18.94 24.32 28.52
N ARG A 863 -17.92 23.49 28.59
CA ARG A 863 -18.07 22.04 28.77
C ARG A 863 -18.46 21.62 30.19
N LYS A 864 -18.13 22.42 31.21
CA LYS A 864 -18.59 22.16 32.59
C LYS A 864 -20.06 22.53 32.75
N ALA A 865 -20.56 23.49 31.97
CA ALA A 865 -21.94 23.94 31.99
C ALA A 865 -22.88 23.04 31.15
N ALA A 866 -22.35 22.27 30.18
CA ALA A 866 -23.09 21.34 29.35
C ALA A 866 -23.09 19.91 29.94
#